data_b45de2bd46494711ef71e7d9814f6ea2
#
_entry.id   b45de2bd46494711ef71e7d9814f6ea2
#
_cell.length_a   1.000
_cell.length_b   1.000
_cell.length_c   1.000
_cell.angle_alpha   90.00
_cell.angle_beta   90.00
_cell.angle_gamma   90.00
#
_symmetry.space_group_name_H-M   'P 1'
#
loop_
_entity.id
_entity.type
_entity.pdbx_description
1 polymer ?
#
loop_
_entity_poly.entity_id
_entity_poly.type
_entity_poly.pdbx_seq_one_letter_code
_entity_poly.pdbx_strand_id
1 'polypeptide(L)'
;VRSYPTMKNGAGYTASIINIVKGANDQWFRPSDVSIAPDGSLIVADWYDPGVGGHRVGDLQRGRIYRIAPEVSTYKIPEQNYKTPAGAINALLNPNLAVRRQAWITLHDMGKEAVPELEKLWQKAANPRMRARAFWVLAKMPKGEKYIKEALKDTNPDLRITGLRAARQLKLDMIPLVKKLVNDPDPQVRRECIIALRHNKSDESAELWSILASQYDGIDRWYLEALGIGADRQWDRFLKAYLQKNENPLANVAGRDIIWRARTQMALPYLAKLASDNQQNLKSRLRYFRAFDFQAGPEKSNTLLKMIEDNLTENIEFNRLALHHLDSKAALQSPHAKKALMAVIHATAGQADYLDLVRQYELESENSNLLAMAIAKANDPNGINAIRLLLELKGANLINKVLISNDKNQINAMLNAIGSVGNTESIAILEKISLQNTENIEVRQNAAEMIGKSKAGEDRALELLRSKKAPVELIPYFVSSLKESKRKAVLDESLTFLPQTIKNIKQKQSITLNELLALTGNTKNGAAVFKRSCNVCHQVNSEGYNVGPRLTEIGSKLAKEGLFDAIINPSAGISFGFETWQIDLKDGSSLMGIISSRTKTEIELKFPGGLNQKIYTNTIKTIKVMPESMMPEGLHETMTKQEMADIIQYMATLKKKE
;
A
#
# COMPACT_ATOMS: atom_id res chain seq x y z
N VAL A 1 -13.47 -20.71 -5.16
CA VAL A 1 -13.28 -20.30 -6.56
C VAL A 1 -14.42 -19.38 -6.97
N ARG A 2 -14.10 -18.26 -7.65
CA ARG A 2 -15.08 -17.24 -8.04
C ARG A 2 -14.99 -16.92 -9.52
N SER A 3 -16.13 -16.62 -10.12
CA SER A 3 -16.25 -15.98 -11.42
C SER A 3 -16.59 -14.51 -11.24
N TYR A 4 -16.08 -13.67 -12.13
CA TYR A 4 -16.36 -12.24 -12.17
C TYR A 4 -16.91 -11.87 -13.56
N PRO A 5 -18.20 -12.18 -13.84
CA PRO A 5 -18.83 -11.72 -15.07
C PRO A 5 -18.74 -10.19 -15.16
N THR A 6 -18.18 -9.68 -16.24
CA THR A 6 -18.01 -8.25 -16.46
C THR A 6 -19.09 -7.71 -17.37
N MET A 7 -19.60 -6.52 -17.04
CA MET A 7 -20.50 -5.72 -17.85
C MET A 7 -19.84 -4.40 -18.18
N LYS A 8 -20.05 -3.89 -19.41
CA LYS A 8 -19.57 -2.57 -19.81
C LYS A 8 -20.19 -1.49 -18.93
N ASN A 9 -19.37 -0.55 -18.48
CA ASN A 9 -19.78 0.62 -17.73
C ASN A 9 -18.91 1.81 -18.15
N GLY A 10 -19.46 2.67 -18.99
CA GLY A 10 -18.67 3.73 -19.62
C GLY A 10 -17.43 3.19 -20.35
N ALA A 11 -16.30 3.82 -20.15
CA ALA A 11 -15.00 3.36 -20.69
C ALA A 11 -14.39 2.18 -19.92
N GLY A 12 -15.02 1.70 -18.85
CA GLY A 12 -14.56 0.61 -18.00
C GLY A 12 -15.53 -0.56 -17.94
N TYR A 13 -15.46 -1.27 -16.83
CA TYR A 13 -16.30 -2.44 -16.54
C TYR A 13 -16.74 -2.44 -15.08
N THR A 14 -17.93 -2.95 -14.82
CA THR A 14 -18.36 -3.48 -13.53
C THR A 14 -18.30 -4.99 -13.54
N ALA A 15 -18.22 -5.62 -12.37
CA ALA A 15 -18.26 -7.07 -12.23
C ALA A 15 -19.16 -7.48 -11.07
N SER A 16 -19.90 -8.55 -11.26
CA SER A 16 -20.58 -9.28 -10.19
C SER A 16 -19.71 -10.43 -9.71
N ILE A 17 -19.97 -10.92 -8.50
CA ILE A 17 -19.24 -12.07 -7.92
C ILE A 17 -20.16 -13.28 -7.92
N ILE A 18 -19.75 -14.34 -8.62
CA ILE A 18 -20.43 -15.65 -8.59
C ILE A 18 -19.48 -16.65 -7.95
N ASN A 19 -19.89 -17.24 -6.84
CA ASN A 19 -19.13 -18.33 -6.23
C ASN A 19 -19.38 -19.63 -7.00
N ILE A 20 -18.34 -20.17 -7.64
CA ILE A 20 -18.37 -21.46 -8.35
C ILE A 20 -18.20 -22.61 -7.37
N VAL A 21 -17.18 -22.51 -6.50
CA VAL A 21 -16.91 -23.49 -5.45
C VAL A 21 -16.63 -22.76 -4.15
N LYS A 22 -17.27 -23.22 -3.07
CA LYS A 22 -17.09 -22.73 -1.70
C LYS A 22 -16.57 -23.86 -0.84
N GLY A 23 -15.60 -23.58 0.03
CA GLY A 23 -15.14 -24.49 1.08
C GLY A 23 -16.01 -24.38 2.34
N ALA A 24 -17.36 -24.40 2.20
CA ALA A 24 -18.27 -24.13 3.32
C ALA A 24 -18.13 -25.14 4.47
N ASN A 25 -17.87 -26.41 4.14
CA ASN A 25 -17.77 -27.51 5.09
C ASN A 25 -16.31 -27.95 5.35
N ASP A 26 -15.37 -27.36 4.62
CA ASP A 26 -13.94 -27.68 4.72
C ASP A 26 -13.13 -26.38 4.69
N GLN A 27 -12.78 -25.89 5.87
CA GLN A 27 -12.03 -24.63 6.03
C GLN A 27 -10.56 -24.72 5.57
N TRP A 28 -10.05 -25.93 5.29
CA TRP A 28 -8.72 -26.15 4.75
C TRP A 28 -8.68 -26.08 3.22
N PHE A 29 -9.85 -26.00 2.56
CA PHE A 29 -9.94 -25.78 1.12
C PHE A 29 -9.29 -24.44 0.74
N ARG A 30 -8.17 -24.50 0.03
CA ARG A 30 -7.33 -23.36 -0.39
C ARG A 30 -7.06 -23.43 -1.89
N PRO A 31 -8.02 -23.06 -2.74
CA PRO A 31 -7.82 -23.11 -4.18
C PRO A 31 -6.69 -22.16 -4.59
N SER A 32 -5.62 -22.71 -5.16
CA SER A 32 -4.41 -22.01 -5.56
C SER A 32 -4.39 -21.67 -7.04
N ASP A 33 -5.00 -22.49 -7.89
CA ASP A 33 -5.07 -22.26 -9.34
C ASP A 33 -6.36 -22.82 -9.94
N VAL A 34 -6.71 -22.33 -11.12
CA VAL A 34 -7.86 -22.77 -11.88
C VAL A 34 -7.58 -22.77 -13.38
N SER A 35 -7.91 -23.84 -14.07
CA SER A 35 -7.76 -23.98 -15.51
C SER A 35 -9.00 -24.61 -16.15
N ILE A 36 -9.21 -24.33 -17.42
CA ILE A 36 -10.26 -24.98 -18.21
C ILE A 36 -9.65 -26.16 -18.95
N ALA A 37 -10.16 -27.35 -18.73
CA ALA A 37 -9.76 -28.56 -19.45
C ALA A 37 -10.21 -28.52 -20.93
N PRO A 38 -9.60 -29.37 -21.79
CA PRO A 38 -9.99 -29.44 -23.21
C PRO A 38 -11.45 -29.81 -23.46
N ASP A 39 -12.08 -30.54 -22.52
CA ASP A 39 -13.52 -30.90 -22.57
C ASP A 39 -14.46 -29.78 -22.05
N GLY A 40 -13.89 -28.64 -21.61
CA GLY A 40 -14.62 -27.50 -21.07
C GLY A 40 -14.87 -27.57 -19.57
N SER A 41 -14.53 -28.67 -18.87
CA SER A 41 -14.61 -28.74 -17.42
C SER A 41 -13.61 -27.81 -16.75
N LEU A 42 -13.89 -27.41 -15.49
CA LEU A 42 -13.00 -26.59 -14.71
C LEU A 42 -12.12 -27.47 -13.81
N ILE A 43 -10.82 -27.31 -13.92
CA ILE A 43 -9.85 -27.99 -13.04
C ILE A 43 -9.38 -26.96 -12.00
N VAL A 44 -9.49 -27.34 -10.72
CA VAL A 44 -9.12 -26.48 -9.59
C VAL A 44 -8.07 -27.22 -8.77
N ALA A 45 -6.90 -26.61 -8.61
CA ALA A 45 -5.88 -27.08 -7.69
C ALA A 45 -6.17 -26.54 -6.28
N ASP A 46 -6.20 -27.43 -5.31
CA ASP A 46 -6.42 -27.13 -3.90
C ASP A 46 -5.15 -27.43 -3.11
N TRP A 47 -4.56 -26.39 -2.55
CA TRP A 47 -3.37 -26.51 -1.72
C TRP A 47 -3.63 -27.27 -0.41
N TYR A 48 -4.85 -27.20 0.10
CA TYR A 48 -5.31 -27.85 1.32
C TYR A 48 -4.48 -27.52 2.54
N ASP A 49 -4.55 -26.30 3.02
CA ASP A 49 -3.73 -25.77 4.11
C ASP A 49 -4.59 -25.14 5.21
N PRO A 50 -4.36 -25.42 6.51
CA PRO A 50 -5.05 -24.76 7.62
C PRO A 50 -4.71 -23.26 7.70
N GLY A 51 -3.55 -22.85 7.20
CA GLY A 51 -3.05 -21.48 7.25
C GLY A 51 -3.53 -20.58 6.11
N VAL A 52 -3.26 -19.29 6.24
CA VAL A 52 -3.44 -18.28 5.19
C VAL A 52 -2.09 -17.66 4.90
N GLY A 53 -1.67 -17.68 3.63
CA GLY A 53 -0.44 -17.01 3.21
C GLY A 53 0.65 -17.92 2.66
N GLY A 54 0.49 -19.25 2.73
CA GLY A 54 1.37 -20.21 2.04
C GLY A 54 2.82 -20.29 2.53
N HIS A 55 3.12 -19.76 3.71
CA HIS A 55 4.47 -19.73 4.24
C HIS A 55 4.83 -20.96 5.09
N ARG A 56 3.83 -21.70 5.54
CA ARG A 56 4.01 -22.95 6.26
C ARG A 56 3.03 -23.98 5.72
N VAL A 57 3.57 -25.07 5.20
CA VAL A 57 2.77 -26.17 4.67
C VAL A 57 2.36 -27.05 5.83
N GLY A 58 1.07 -27.02 6.20
CA GLY A 58 0.54 -27.84 7.28
C GLY A 58 0.43 -29.33 6.90
N ASP A 59 0.32 -29.61 5.59
CA ASP A 59 0.15 -30.94 5.07
C ASP A 59 0.67 -31.06 3.62
N LEU A 60 1.66 -31.89 3.42
CA LEU A 60 2.26 -32.14 2.10
C LEU A 60 1.55 -33.25 1.29
N GLN A 61 0.59 -33.97 1.88
CA GLN A 61 0.06 -35.22 1.31
C GLN A 61 -1.39 -35.12 0.89
N ARG A 62 -2.16 -34.12 1.38
CA ARG A 62 -3.60 -34.01 1.15
C ARG A 62 -4.00 -32.94 0.14
N GLY A 63 -3.05 -32.38 -0.62
CA GLY A 63 -3.35 -31.53 -1.77
C GLY A 63 -4.27 -32.24 -2.77
N ARG A 64 -5.22 -31.52 -3.39
CA ARG A 64 -6.27 -32.08 -4.24
C ARG A 64 -6.38 -31.35 -5.56
N ILE A 65 -6.83 -32.09 -6.57
CA ILE A 65 -7.24 -31.51 -7.84
C ILE A 65 -8.71 -31.87 -8.06
N TYR A 66 -9.55 -30.84 -8.12
CA TYR A 66 -10.97 -31.03 -8.40
C TYR A 66 -11.27 -30.81 -9.87
N ARG A 67 -12.10 -31.67 -10.44
CA ARG A 67 -12.77 -31.45 -11.72
C ARG A 67 -14.21 -31.04 -11.45
N ILE A 68 -14.60 -29.89 -11.96
CA ILE A 68 -15.96 -29.36 -11.83
C ILE A 68 -16.59 -29.39 -13.22
N ALA A 69 -17.68 -30.14 -13.33
CA ALA A 69 -18.40 -30.38 -14.55
C ALA A 69 -19.87 -30.63 -14.22
N PRO A 70 -20.81 -30.60 -15.20
CA PRO A 70 -22.19 -31.05 -14.98
C PRO A 70 -22.23 -32.47 -14.43
N GLU A 71 -23.25 -32.77 -13.62
CA GLU A 71 -23.51 -34.14 -13.14
C GLU A 71 -23.56 -35.10 -14.32
N VAL A 72 -23.19 -36.35 -14.08
CA VAL A 72 -23.13 -37.45 -15.07
C VAL A 72 -22.19 -37.22 -16.28
N SER A 73 -21.38 -36.14 -16.30
CA SER A 73 -20.42 -35.92 -17.38
C SER A 73 -19.17 -36.77 -17.17
N THR A 74 -18.81 -37.58 -18.15
CA THR A 74 -17.49 -38.28 -18.17
C THR A 74 -16.42 -37.39 -18.74
N TYR A 75 -15.21 -37.48 -18.19
CA TYR A 75 -14.06 -36.75 -18.76
C TYR A 75 -13.60 -37.44 -20.05
N LYS A 76 -13.69 -36.71 -21.15
CA LYS A 76 -13.16 -37.16 -22.44
C LYS A 76 -12.25 -36.07 -22.98
N ILE A 77 -11.00 -36.45 -23.32
CA ILE A 77 -10.09 -35.54 -24.00
C ILE A 77 -10.51 -35.50 -25.47
N PRO A 78 -11.01 -34.33 -25.98
CA PRO A 78 -11.35 -34.22 -27.39
C PRO A 78 -10.09 -34.34 -28.26
N GLU A 79 -10.15 -35.17 -29.27
CA GLU A 79 -9.08 -35.23 -30.28
C GLU A 79 -8.97 -33.89 -31.01
N GLN A 80 -7.74 -33.40 -31.14
CA GLN A 80 -7.44 -32.16 -31.84
C GLN A 80 -6.72 -32.49 -33.16
N ASN A 81 -7.30 -32.05 -34.26
CA ASN A 81 -6.66 -32.18 -35.55
C ASN A 81 -5.93 -30.89 -35.94
N TYR A 82 -4.63 -30.90 -35.85
CA TYR A 82 -3.79 -29.77 -36.25
C TYR A 82 -3.21 -29.92 -37.68
N LYS A 83 -3.54 -30.98 -38.43
CA LYS A 83 -2.97 -31.25 -39.74
C LYS A 83 -3.72 -30.55 -40.88
N THR A 84 -4.94 -30.10 -40.62
CA THR A 84 -5.79 -29.43 -41.63
C THR A 84 -6.27 -28.08 -41.10
N PRO A 85 -6.47 -27.06 -41.98
CA PRO A 85 -7.03 -25.77 -41.57
C PRO A 85 -8.36 -25.90 -40.80
N ALA A 86 -9.29 -26.70 -41.27
CA ALA A 86 -10.58 -26.92 -40.61
C ALA A 86 -10.44 -27.54 -39.22
N GLY A 87 -9.55 -28.52 -39.05
CA GLY A 87 -9.26 -29.12 -37.75
C GLY A 87 -8.61 -28.13 -36.81
N ALA A 88 -7.65 -27.37 -37.27
CA ALA A 88 -7.00 -26.31 -36.46
C ALA A 88 -7.97 -25.16 -36.10
N ILE A 89 -8.93 -24.82 -36.96
CA ILE A 89 -10.04 -23.90 -36.62
C ILE A 89 -10.88 -24.45 -35.47
N ASN A 90 -11.26 -25.73 -35.50
CA ASN A 90 -12.01 -26.34 -34.40
C ASN A 90 -11.22 -26.28 -33.08
N ALA A 91 -9.92 -26.53 -33.11
CA ALA A 91 -9.04 -26.37 -31.97
C ALA A 91 -8.94 -24.91 -31.50
N LEU A 92 -8.94 -23.94 -32.41
CA LEU A 92 -8.96 -22.50 -32.09
C LEU A 92 -10.25 -22.09 -31.35
N LEU A 93 -11.35 -22.80 -31.57
CA LEU A 93 -12.62 -22.55 -30.86
C LEU A 93 -12.68 -23.20 -29.47
N ASN A 94 -11.76 -24.08 -29.13
CA ASN A 94 -11.73 -24.77 -27.86
C ASN A 94 -11.67 -23.81 -26.66
N PRO A 95 -12.35 -24.05 -25.53
CA PRO A 95 -12.26 -23.23 -24.33
C PRO A 95 -10.88 -23.28 -23.64
N ASN A 96 -10.12 -24.37 -23.81
CA ASN A 96 -8.78 -24.52 -23.22
C ASN A 96 -7.75 -23.59 -23.88
N LEU A 97 -6.96 -22.89 -23.05
CA LEU A 97 -6.00 -21.90 -23.55
C LEU A 97 -4.83 -22.54 -24.30
N ALA A 98 -4.34 -23.71 -23.84
CA ALA A 98 -3.22 -24.39 -24.49
C ALA A 98 -3.60 -24.92 -25.87
N VAL A 99 -4.79 -25.52 -25.99
CA VAL A 99 -5.33 -25.97 -27.27
C VAL A 99 -5.47 -24.81 -28.24
N ARG A 100 -6.02 -23.67 -27.82
CA ARG A 100 -6.14 -22.46 -28.63
C ARG A 100 -4.79 -21.90 -29.07
N ARG A 101 -3.82 -21.88 -28.16
CA ARG A 101 -2.47 -21.40 -28.49
C ARG A 101 -1.82 -22.25 -29.57
N GLN A 102 -1.89 -23.58 -29.41
CA GLN A 102 -1.36 -24.49 -30.42
C GLN A 102 -2.06 -24.32 -31.77
N ALA A 103 -3.40 -24.21 -31.75
CA ALA A 103 -4.17 -23.95 -32.95
C ALA A 103 -3.78 -22.62 -33.63
N TRP A 104 -3.58 -21.57 -32.84
CA TRP A 104 -3.14 -20.27 -33.34
C TRP A 104 -1.79 -20.36 -34.03
N ILE A 105 -0.80 -21.04 -33.42
CA ILE A 105 0.54 -21.26 -33.98
C ILE A 105 0.41 -22.04 -35.29
N THR A 106 -0.30 -23.16 -35.25
CA THR A 106 -0.48 -24.02 -36.42
C THR A 106 -1.14 -23.30 -37.61
N LEU A 107 -2.22 -22.54 -37.36
CA LEU A 107 -2.90 -21.76 -38.39
C LEU A 107 -2.01 -20.66 -38.97
N HIS A 108 -1.20 -20.04 -38.10
CA HIS A 108 -0.23 -19.04 -38.57
C HIS A 108 0.87 -19.66 -39.47
N ASP A 109 1.37 -20.84 -39.10
CA ASP A 109 2.42 -21.57 -39.83
C ASP A 109 1.90 -22.14 -41.17
N MET A 110 0.62 -22.56 -41.21
CA MET A 110 -0.04 -22.96 -42.47
C MET A 110 -0.15 -21.79 -43.49
N GLY A 111 -0.08 -20.55 -43.01
CA GLY A 111 -0.06 -19.37 -43.84
C GLY A 111 -1.28 -19.27 -44.77
N LYS A 112 -1.02 -19.21 -46.10
CA LYS A 112 -2.07 -19.03 -47.10
C LYS A 112 -3.14 -20.12 -47.11
N GLU A 113 -2.79 -21.34 -46.74
CA GLU A 113 -3.73 -22.48 -46.71
C GLU A 113 -4.83 -22.31 -45.65
N ALA A 114 -4.49 -21.66 -44.54
CA ALA A 114 -5.46 -21.40 -43.45
C ALA A 114 -6.39 -20.20 -43.72
N VAL A 115 -6.03 -19.30 -44.66
CA VAL A 115 -6.77 -18.05 -44.90
C VAL A 115 -8.26 -18.29 -45.21
N PRO A 116 -8.66 -19.19 -46.10
CA PRO A 116 -10.09 -19.35 -46.44
C PRO A 116 -10.95 -19.73 -45.24
N GLU A 117 -10.49 -20.65 -44.41
CA GLU A 117 -11.26 -21.07 -43.22
C GLU A 117 -11.25 -20.00 -42.13
N LEU A 118 -10.15 -19.26 -41.98
CA LEU A 118 -10.07 -18.12 -41.07
C LEU A 118 -10.98 -16.97 -41.50
N GLU A 119 -11.05 -16.65 -42.80
CA GLU A 119 -11.98 -15.64 -43.36
C GLU A 119 -13.42 -16.05 -43.15
N LYS A 120 -13.76 -17.31 -43.37
CA LYS A 120 -15.09 -17.84 -43.10
C LYS A 120 -15.49 -17.66 -41.63
N LEU A 121 -14.57 -17.96 -40.68
CA LEU A 121 -14.80 -17.76 -39.26
C LEU A 121 -14.91 -16.26 -38.93
N TRP A 122 -14.06 -15.42 -39.49
CA TRP A 122 -14.08 -13.96 -39.29
C TRP A 122 -15.39 -13.33 -39.73
N GLN A 123 -15.89 -13.71 -40.91
CA GLN A 123 -17.06 -13.09 -41.50
C GLN A 123 -18.38 -13.68 -41.01
N LYS A 124 -18.45 -14.99 -40.69
CA LYS A 124 -19.71 -15.72 -40.50
C LYS A 124 -20.00 -16.14 -39.08
N ALA A 125 -19.02 -16.12 -38.16
CA ALA A 125 -19.30 -16.56 -36.80
C ALA A 125 -20.23 -15.57 -36.05
N ALA A 126 -21.34 -16.09 -35.51
CA ALA A 126 -22.29 -15.29 -34.74
C ALA A 126 -21.64 -14.76 -33.42
N ASN A 127 -20.72 -15.52 -32.83
CA ASN A 127 -20.06 -15.12 -31.60
C ASN A 127 -18.85 -14.20 -31.90
N PRO A 128 -18.86 -12.93 -31.46
CA PRO A 128 -17.79 -11.98 -31.74
C PRO A 128 -16.42 -12.40 -31.17
N ARG A 129 -16.40 -13.20 -30.09
CA ARG A 129 -15.15 -13.75 -29.55
C ARG A 129 -14.49 -14.73 -30.53
N MET A 130 -15.29 -15.52 -31.24
CA MET A 130 -14.75 -16.44 -32.26
C MET A 130 -14.24 -15.66 -33.46
N ARG A 131 -14.96 -14.64 -33.90
CA ARG A 131 -14.48 -13.70 -34.91
C ARG A 131 -13.14 -13.08 -34.50
N ALA A 132 -13.00 -12.58 -33.28
CA ALA A 132 -11.76 -12.01 -32.77
C ALA A 132 -10.59 -13.01 -32.77
N ARG A 133 -10.83 -14.31 -32.51
CA ARG A 133 -9.77 -15.34 -32.60
C ARG A 133 -9.23 -15.49 -34.01
N ALA A 134 -10.12 -15.57 -35.00
CA ALA A 134 -9.74 -15.60 -36.41
C ALA A 134 -9.00 -14.32 -36.83
N PHE A 135 -9.53 -13.17 -36.44
CA PHE A 135 -8.94 -11.87 -36.74
C PHE A 135 -7.47 -11.76 -36.26
N TRP A 136 -7.17 -12.22 -35.01
CA TRP A 136 -5.80 -12.15 -34.49
C TRP A 136 -4.78 -12.99 -35.24
N VAL A 137 -5.20 -14.08 -35.88
CA VAL A 137 -4.35 -14.87 -36.79
C VAL A 137 -4.19 -14.11 -38.12
N LEU A 138 -5.31 -13.73 -38.76
CA LEU A 138 -5.33 -13.04 -40.04
C LEU A 138 -4.56 -11.70 -40.04
N ALA A 139 -4.69 -10.91 -38.98
CA ALA A 139 -4.04 -9.62 -38.85
C ALA A 139 -2.50 -9.73 -38.82
N LYS A 140 -1.95 -10.87 -38.41
CA LYS A 140 -0.51 -11.13 -38.34
C LYS A 140 0.03 -11.85 -39.58
N MET A 141 -0.82 -12.23 -40.49
CA MET A 141 -0.41 -12.83 -41.79
C MET A 141 0.00 -11.77 -42.82
N PRO A 142 0.73 -12.13 -43.87
CA PRO A 142 1.00 -11.23 -44.98
C PRO A 142 -0.29 -10.60 -45.51
N LYS A 143 -0.29 -9.29 -45.75
CA LYS A 143 -1.48 -8.49 -46.13
C LYS A 143 -2.56 -8.39 -45.05
N GLY A 144 -2.23 -8.67 -43.79
CA GLY A 144 -3.15 -8.65 -42.65
C GLY A 144 -3.80 -7.29 -42.35
N GLU A 145 -3.22 -6.18 -42.84
CA GLU A 145 -3.78 -4.83 -42.65
C GLU A 145 -5.21 -4.66 -43.19
N LYS A 146 -5.61 -5.44 -44.22
CA LYS A 146 -6.98 -5.39 -44.74
C LYS A 146 -8.01 -5.75 -43.64
N TYR A 147 -7.69 -6.77 -42.84
CA TYR A 147 -8.59 -7.20 -41.74
C TYR A 147 -8.63 -6.18 -40.59
N ILE A 148 -7.54 -5.46 -40.35
CA ILE A 148 -7.54 -4.33 -39.42
C ILE A 148 -8.49 -3.25 -39.92
N LYS A 149 -8.40 -2.87 -41.19
CA LYS A 149 -9.30 -1.88 -41.81
C LYS A 149 -10.77 -2.30 -41.79
N GLU A 150 -11.04 -3.59 -41.91
CA GLU A 150 -12.40 -4.18 -41.77
C GLU A 150 -12.86 -4.11 -40.30
N ALA A 151 -12.03 -4.55 -39.37
CA ALA A 151 -12.36 -4.54 -37.94
C ALA A 151 -12.69 -3.14 -37.42
N LEU A 152 -12.00 -2.08 -37.88
CA LEU A 152 -12.27 -0.70 -37.50
C LEU A 152 -13.63 -0.16 -38.01
N LYS A 153 -14.30 -0.88 -38.90
CA LYS A 153 -15.63 -0.54 -39.42
C LYS A 153 -16.73 -1.47 -38.90
N ASP A 154 -16.36 -2.43 -38.05
CA ASP A 154 -17.31 -3.43 -37.55
C ASP A 154 -18.39 -2.79 -36.68
N THR A 155 -19.61 -3.31 -36.74
CA THR A 155 -20.72 -2.85 -35.91
C THR A 155 -20.49 -3.11 -34.43
N ASN A 156 -19.71 -4.17 -34.12
CA ASN A 156 -19.35 -4.52 -32.75
C ASN A 156 -18.16 -3.67 -32.25
N PRO A 157 -18.34 -2.86 -31.19
CA PRO A 157 -17.26 -2.02 -30.66
C PRO A 157 -16.05 -2.81 -30.17
N ASP A 158 -16.23 -4.04 -29.66
CA ASP A 158 -15.12 -4.87 -29.19
C ASP A 158 -14.20 -5.30 -30.34
N LEU A 159 -14.74 -5.45 -31.56
CA LEU A 159 -13.94 -5.72 -32.74
C LEU A 159 -13.22 -4.47 -33.23
N ARG A 160 -13.85 -3.27 -33.15
CA ARG A 160 -13.13 -2.01 -33.44
C ARG A 160 -11.95 -1.79 -32.47
N ILE A 161 -12.15 -2.05 -31.16
CA ILE A 161 -11.09 -2.04 -30.14
C ILE A 161 -9.99 -3.03 -30.49
N THR A 162 -10.38 -4.25 -30.89
CA THR A 162 -9.41 -5.31 -31.26
C THR A 162 -8.59 -4.89 -32.49
N GLY A 163 -9.20 -4.22 -33.46
CA GLY A 163 -8.53 -3.64 -34.62
C GLY A 163 -7.49 -2.58 -34.23
N LEU A 164 -7.84 -1.63 -33.35
CA LEU A 164 -6.89 -0.63 -32.82
C LEU A 164 -5.71 -1.27 -32.08
N ARG A 165 -5.97 -2.29 -31.28
CA ARG A 165 -4.94 -3.02 -30.53
C ARG A 165 -3.99 -3.77 -31.45
N ALA A 166 -4.52 -4.42 -32.49
CA ALA A 166 -3.71 -5.10 -33.47
C ALA A 166 -2.84 -4.11 -34.27
N ALA A 167 -3.40 -2.99 -34.71
CA ALA A 167 -2.67 -1.94 -35.39
C ALA A 167 -1.50 -1.42 -34.55
N ARG A 168 -1.73 -1.13 -33.27
CA ARG A 168 -0.70 -0.68 -32.33
C ARG A 168 0.37 -1.74 -32.11
N GLN A 169 -0.01 -3.01 -31.96
CA GLN A 169 0.93 -4.12 -31.79
C GLN A 169 1.81 -4.32 -33.03
N LEU A 170 1.26 -4.11 -34.21
CA LEU A 170 1.97 -4.18 -35.50
C LEU A 170 2.70 -2.88 -35.86
N LYS A 171 2.67 -1.87 -34.94
CA LYS A 171 3.33 -0.58 -35.09
C LYS A 171 2.90 0.20 -36.33
N LEU A 172 1.63 0.09 -36.73
CA LEU A 172 1.07 0.87 -37.81
C LEU A 172 0.93 2.35 -37.41
N ASP A 173 0.83 3.25 -38.38
CA ASP A 173 0.49 4.64 -38.09
C ASP A 173 -0.91 4.73 -37.50
N MET A 174 -0.96 5.21 -36.24
CA MET A 174 -2.22 5.29 -35.50
C MET A 174 -3.05 6.53 -35.82
N ILE A 175 -2.46 7.61 -36.36
CA ILE A 175 -3.17 8.87 -36.59
C ILE A 175 -4.36 8.70 -37.55
N PRO A 176 -4.21 8.10 -38.75
CA PRO A 176 -5.34 7.91 -39.66
C PRO A 176 -6.44 6.99 -39.06
N LEU A 177 -6.05 6.05 -38.18
CA LEU A 177 -6.97 5.10 -37.58
C LEU A 177 -7.78 5.75 -36.44
N VAL A 178 -7.11 6.53 -35.60
CA VAL A 178 -7.76 7.30 -34.54
C VAL A 178 -8.69 8.36 -35.13
N LYS A 179 -8.29 9.04 -36.21
CA LYS A 179 -9.11 10.04 -36.90
C LYS A 179 -10.48 9.51 -37.34
N LYS A 180 -10.54 8.22 -37.74
CA LYS A 180 -11.81 7.56 -38.08
C LYS A 180 -12.72 7.25 -36.91
N LEU A 181 -12.16 7.04 -35.71
CA LEU A 181 -12.85 6.56 -34.52
C LEU A 181 -12.90 7.60 -33.40
N VAL A 182 -12.40 8.82 -33.61
CA VAL A 182 -12.33 9.87 -32.59
C VAL A 182 -13.72 10.25 -32.02
N ASN A 183 -14.77 10.09 -32.84
CA ASN A 183 -16.16 10.35 -32.47
C ASN A 183 -16.98 9.04 -32.35
N ASP A 184 -16.32 7.92 -32.09
CA ASP A 184 -17.03 6.65 -31.93
C ASP A 184 -18.08 6.73 -30.81
N PRO A 185 -19.30 6.20 -30.98
CA PRO A 185 -20.34 6.25 -29.97
C PRO A 185 -19.97 5.48 -28.69
N ASP A 186 -19.16 4.42 -28.81
CA ASP A 186 -18.74 3.59 -27.66
C ASP A 186 -17.56 4.23 -26.92
N PRO A 187 -17.70 4.57 -25.62
CA PRO A 187 -16.64 5.21 -24.84
C PRO A 187 -15.40 4.32 -24.66
N GLN A 188 -15.53 2.99 -24.76
CA GLN A 188 -14.36 2.09 -24.70
C GLN A 188 -13.54 2.16 -25.98
N VAL A 189 -14.16 2.39 -27.14
CA VAL A 189 -13.44 2.63 -28.41
C VAL A 189 -12.69 3.96 -28.32
N ARG A 190 -13.35 5.03 -27.84
CA ARG A 190 -12.68 6.33 -27.64
C ARG A 190 -11.53 6.23 -26.63
N ARG A 191 -11.71 5.47 -25.54
CA ARG A 191 -10.62 5.15 -24.61
C ARG A 191 -9.43 4.51 -25.32
N GLU A 192 -9.65 3.55 -26.19
CA GLU A 192 -8.57 2.88 -26.92
C GLU A 192 -7.89 3.85 -27.90
N CYS A 193 -8.65 4.77 -28.54
CA CYS A 193 -8.10 5.87 -29.33
C CYS A 193 -7.17 6.76 -28.49
N ILE A 194 -7.57 7.17 -27.30
CA ILE A 194 -6.76 7.98 -26.38
C ILE A 194 -5.43 7.26 -26.07
N ILE A 195 -5.50 5.98 -25.73
CA ILE A 195 -4.30 5.17 -25.41
C ILE A 195 -3.39 5.04 -26.63
N ALA A 196 -3.94 4.99 -27.83
CA ALA A 196 -3.17 4.91 -29.07
C ALA A 196 -2.37 6.18 -29.38
N LEU A 197 -2.77 7.33 -28.84
CA LEU A 197 -2.05 8.60 -28.99
C LEU A 197 -0.84 8.73 -28.05
N ARG A 198 -0.69 7.82 -27.08
CA ARG A 198 0.42 7.88 -26.15
C ARG A 198 1.76 7.86 -26.88
N HIS A 199 2.62 8.84 -26.58
CA HIS A 199 3.96 9.03 -27.15
C HIS A 199 3.96 9.25 -28.67
N ASN A 200 2.82 9.51 -29.30
CA ASN A 200 2.75 9.87 -30.71
C ASN A 200 3.18 11.33 -30.89
N LYS A 201 4.20 11.56 -31.73
CA LYS A 201 4.83 12.88 -31.92
C LYS A 201 4.18 13.74 -33.01
N SER A 202 3.20 13.20 -33.74
CA SER A 202 2.47 13.97 -34.75
C SER A 202 1.74 15.15 -34.14
N ASP A 203 1.72 16.29 -34.80
CA ASP A 203 0.98 17.48 -34.34
C ASP A 203 -0.53 17.20 -34.28
N GLU A 204 -1.04 16.41 -35.22
CA GLU A 204 -2.45 16.00 -35.20
C GLU A 204 -2.84 15.20 -33.93
N SER A 205 -1.88 14.58 -33.24
CA SER A 205 -2.18 13.84 -32.02
C SER A 205 -2.73 14.72 -30.89
N ALA A 206 -2.28 15.96 -30.79
CA ALA A 206 -2.77 16.91 -29.81
C ALA A 206 -4.22 17.34 -30.09
N GLU A 207 -4.53 17.57 -31.38
CA GLU A 207 -5.87 17.91 -31.80
C GLU A 207 -6.86 16.77 -31.57
N LEU A 208 -6.49 15.54 -31.97
CA LEU A 208 -7.31 14.35 -31.75
C LEU A 208 -7.54 14.08 -30.27
N TRP A 209 -6.50 14.25 -29.44
CA TRP A 209 -6.65 14.14 -28.00
C TRP A 209 -7.61 15.18 -27.43
N SER A 210 -7.53 16.42 -27.91
CA SER A 210 -8.43 17.50 -27.49
C SER A 210 -9.90 17.18 -27.82
N ILE A 211 -10.18 16.63 -29.00
CA ILE A 211 -11.52 16.18 -29.39
C ILE A 211 -12.00 15.08 -28.43
N LEU A 212 -11.16 14.09 -28.14
CA LEU A 212 -11.49 13.00 -27.19
C LEU A 212 -11.68 13.52 -25.76
N ALA A 213 -10.85 14.48 -25.31
CA ALA A 213 -10.97 15.07 -24.00
C ALA A 213 -12.27 15.86 -23.83
N SER A 214 -12.74 16.56 -24.87
CA SER A 214 -14.02 17.29 -24.86
C SER A 214 -15.26 16.36 -24.78
N GLN A 215 -15.10 15.08 -24.97
CA GLN A 215 -16.15 14.06 -24.84
C GLN A 215 -16.15 13.36 -23.47
N TYR A 216 -15.32 13.80 -22.53
CA TYR A 216 -15.34 13.31 -21.17
C TYR A 216 -16.55 13.85 -20.42
N ASP A 217 -17.32 12.99 -19.76
CA ASP A 217 -18.60 13.30 -19.09
C ASP A 217 -18.45 13.88 -17.67
N GLY A 218 -17.23 13.93 -17.13
CA GLY A 218 -16.96 14.35 -15.75
C GLY A 218 -17.23 13.30 -14.68
N ILE A 219 -17.57 12.07 -15.06
CA ILE A 219 -17.94 10.98 -14.13
C ILE A 219 -17.08 9.72 -14.36
N ASP A 220 -16.82 9.39 -15.60
CA ASP A 220 -16.14 8.15 -15.99
C ASP A 220 -14.65 8.16 -15.63
N ARG A 221 -14.33 7.57 -14.50
CA ARG A 221 -12.94 7.48 -14.01
C ARG A 221 -12.00 6.79 -15.00
N TRP A 222 -12.45 5.76 -15.71
CA TRP A 222 -11.62 5.03 -16.67
C TRP A 222 -11.26 5.89 -17.88
N TYR A 223 -12.23 6.73 -18.30
CA TYR A 223 -12.00 7.67 -19.39
C TYR A 223 -10.96 8.74 -19.00
N LEU A 224 -11.11 9.33 -17.80
CA LEU A 224 -10.17 10.31 -17.27
C LEU A 224 -8.74 9.75 -17.13
N GLU A 225 -8.61 8.52 -16.63
CA GLU A 225 -7.30 7.89 -16.54
C GLU A 225 -6.69 7.63 -17.91
N ALA A 226 -7.50 7.24 -18.89
CA ALA A 226 -7.03 7.07 -20.25
C ALA A 226 -6.52 8.39 -20.84
N LEU A 227 -7.22 9.51 -20.61
CA LEU A 227 -6.75 10.85 -21.01
C LEU A 227 -5.36 11.14 -20.41
N GLY A 228 -5.15 10.81 -19.14
CA GLY A 228 -3.84 10.93 -18.51
C GLY A 228 -2.76 10.04 -19.12
N ILE A 229 -3.10 8.81 -19.47
CA ILE A 229 -2.18 7.85 -20.12
C ILE A 229 -1.82 8.34 -21.53
N GLY A 230 -2.80 8.80 -22.30
CA GLY A 230 -2.58 9.31 -23.66
C GLY A 230 -1.68 10.55 -23.68
N ALA A 231 -1.82 11.41 -22.66
CA ALA A 231 -1.03 12.63 -22.55
C ALA A 231 0.35 12.43 -21.85
N ASP A 232 0.71 11.21 -21.47
CA ASP A 232 1.98 10.93 -20.79
C ASP A 232 3.18 11.51 -21.56
N ARG A 233 3.98 12.36 -20.90
CA ARG A 233 5.11 13.11 -21.45
C ARG A 233 4.78 14.06 -22.62
N GLN A 234 3.49 14.42 -22.80
CA GLN A 234 3.01 15.28 -23.89
C GLN A 234 1.98 16.32 -23.41
N TRP A 235 1.84 16.49 -22.11
CA TRP A 235 0.79 17.33 -21.51
C TRP A 235 0.79 18.76 -22.04
N ASP A 236 1.95 19.39 -22.27
CA ASP A 236 2.02 20.80 -22.70
C ASP A 236 1.23 21.03 -23.98
N ARG A 237 1.52 20.27 -25.02
CA ARG A 237 0.84 20.44 -26.31
C ARG A 237 -0.60 19.90 -26.28
N PHE A 238 -0.88 18.84 -25.51
CA PHE A 238 -2.22 18.27 -25.44
C PHE A 238 -3.17 19.20 -24.65
N LEU A 239 -2.75 19.71 -23.50
CA LEU A 239 -3.53 20.66 -22.74
C LEU A 239 -3.69 21.98 -23.51
N LYS A 240 -2.65 22.47 -24.19
CA LYS A 240 -2.75 23.66 -25.04
C LYS A 240 -3.85 23.52 -26.09
N ALA A 241 -3.88 22.40 -26.82
CA ALA A 241 -4.91 22.13 -27.83
C ALA A 241 -6.32 22.05 -27.22
N TYR A 242 -6.44 21.50 -26.01
CA TYR A 242 -7.71 21.43 -25.28
C TYR A 242 -8.21 22.83 -24.87
N LEU A 243 -7.32 23.66 -24.29
CA LEU A 243 -7.65 25.00 -23.85
C LEU A 243 -8.03 25.94 -25.00
N GLN A 244 -7.46 25.74 -26.18
CA GLN A 244 -7.85 26.51 -27.38
C GLN A 244 -9.30 26.25 -27.81
N LYS A 245 -9.85 25.07 -27.52
CA LYS A 245 -11.24 24.70 -27.82
C LYS A 245 -12.20 24.91 -26.64
N ASN A 246 -11.68 25.07 -25.43
CA ASN A 246 -12.46 25.18 -24.20
C ASN A 246 -12.00 26.41 -23.40
N GLU A 247 -12.52 27.57 -23.75
CA GLU A 247 -12.13 28.88 -23.16
C GLU A 247 -12.33 28.92 -21.63
N ASN A 248 -13.37 28.26 -21.13
CA ASN A 248 -13.63 28.19 -19.69
C ASN A 248 -13.64 26.74 -19.18
N PRO A 249 -12.45 26.12 -19.00
CA PRO A 249 -12.34 24.72 -18.59
C PRO A 249 -12.84 24.48 -17.15
N LEU A 250 -12.99 25.52 -16.34
CA LEU A 250 -13.45 25.39 -14.96
C LEU A 250 -14.98 25.43 -14.80
N ALA A 251 -15.73 25.74 -15.87
CA ALA A 251 -17.18 25.87 -15.82
C ALA A 251 -17.90 24.57 -15.42
N ASN A 252 -17.33 23.41 -15.74
CA ASN A 252 -17.94 22.11 -15.47
C ASN A 252 -16.98 21.12 -14.79
N VAL A 253 -17.51 20.00 -14.32
CA VAL A 253 -16.73 18.96 -13.63
C VAL A 253 -15.68 18.36 -14.54
N ALA A 254 -16.03 18.08 -15.81
CA ALA A 254 -15.11 17.45 -16.77
C ALA A 254 -13.84 18.29 -16.99
N GLY A 255 -14.00 19.58 -17.23
CA GLY A 255 -12.85 20.47 -17.39
C GLY A 255 -12.00 20.59 -16.13
N ARG A 256 -12.64 20.70 -14.94
CA ARG A 256 -11.91 20.72 -13.65
C ARG A 256 -11.12 19.43 -13.43
N ASP A 257 -11.66 18.28 -13.82
CA ASP A 257 -10.99 17.00 -13.70
C ASP A 257 -9.80 16.85 -14.67
N ILE A 258 -9.93 17.34 -15.89
CA ILE A 258 -8.84 17.38 -16.88
C ILE A 258 -7.70 18.26 -16.36
N ILE A 259 -8.00 19.47 -15.85
CA ILE A 259 -7.01 20.35 -15.22
C ILE A 259 -6.32 19.66 -14.04
N TRP A 260 -7.10 19.05 -13.15
CA TRP A 260 -6.55 18.30 -12.02
C TRP A 260 -5.63 17.15 -12.44
N ARG A 261 -5.97 16.46 -13.52
CA ARG A 261 -5.19 15.33 -14.05
C ARG A 261 -3.94 15.75 -14.82
N ALA A 262 -3.86 17.02 -15.26
CA ALA A 262 -2.77 17.53 -16.07
C ALA A 262 -1.44 17.57 -15.30
N ARG A 263 -0.34 17.33 -16.01
CA ARG A 263 1.05 17.33 -15.50
C ARG A 263 1.88 18.31 -16.32
N THR A 264 1.53 19.59 -16.21
CA THR A 264 2.13 20.70 -16.96
C THR A 264 1.95 22.01 -16.19
N GLN A 265 2.93 22.90 -16.28
CA GLN A 265 2.87 24.23 -15.67
C GLN A 265 1.67 25.07 -16.15
N MET A 266 1.17 24.80 -17.35
CA MET A 266 -0.05 25.45 -17.87
C MET A 266 -1.30 25.20 -17.01
N ALA A 267 -1.30 24.14 -16.20
CA ALA A 267 -2.41 23.86 -15.29
C ALA A 267 -2.38 24.71 -13.99
N LEU A 268 -1.22 25.26 -13.62
CA LEU A 268 -1.01 25.95 -12.33
C LEU A 268 -2.00 27.11 -12.08
N PRO A 269 -2.25 28.04 -13.02
CA PRO A 269 -3.20 29.12 -12.78
C PRO A 269 -4.63 28.63 -12.52
N TYR A 270 -5.02 27.56 -13.19
CA TYR A 270 -6.33 26.93 -13.01
C TYR A 270 -6.43 26.17 -11.69
N LEU A 271 -5.37 25.45 -11.31
CA LEU A 271 -5.29 24.77 -10.01
C LEU A 271 -5.34 25.77 -8.86
N ALA A 272 -4.65 26.91 -9.00
CA ALA A 272 -4.71 27.99 -8.01
C ALA A 272 -6.14 28.49 -7.81
N LYS A 273 -6.86 28.79 -8.90
CA LYS A 273 -8.28 29.21 -8.81
C LYS A 273 -9.14 28.16 -8.12
N LEU A 274 -8.98 26.87 -8.47
CA LEU A 274 -9.75 25.78 -7.88
C LEU A 274 -9.43 25.56 -6.39
N ALA A 275 -8.17 25.68 -5.99
CA ALA A 275 -7.73 25.53 -4.60
C ALA A 275 -8.17 26.72 -3.73
N SER A 276 -8.25 27.91 -4.31
CA SER A 276 -8.68 29.15 -3.62
C SER A 276 -10.20 29.34 -3.57
N ASP A 277 -10.97 28.49 -4.29
CA ASP A 277 -12.44 28.64 -4.35
C ASP A 277 -13.09 28.19 -3.02
N ASN A 278 -13.48 29.18 -2.21
CA ASN A 278 -14.12 28.96 -0.91
C ASN A 278 -15.57 28.42 -1.02
N GLN A 279 -16.17 28.41 -2.20
CA GLN A 279 -17.47 27.79 -2.42
C GLN A 279 -17.38 26.26 -2.51
N GLN A 280 -16.18 25.72 -2.72
CA GLN A 280 -15.96 24.29 -2.76
C GLN A 280 -15.71 23.72 -1.36
N ASN A 281 -16.19 22.49 -1.15
CA ASN A 281 -15.92 21.79 0.10
C ASN A 281 -14.42 21.49 0.27
N LEU A 282 -13.98 21.30 1.52
CA LEU A 282 -12.59 21.04 1.88
C LEU A 282 -11.99 19.85 1.10
N LYS A 283 -12.74 18.77 0.93
CA LYS A 283 -12.27 17.55 0.22
C LYS A 283 -11.87 17.87 -1.23
N SER A 284 -12.64 18.69 -1.93
CA SER A 284 -12.32 19.12 -3.30
C SER A 284 -11.09 20.02 -3.32
N ARG A 285 -10.96 20.93 -2.37
CA ARG A 285 -9.81 21.83 -2.26
C ARG A 285 -8.51 21.06 -1.98
N LEU A 286 -8.54 20.10 -1.05
CA LEU A 286 -7.41 19.19 -0.77
C LEU A 286 -6.93 18.46 -2.04
N ARG A 287 -7.86 18.01 -2.87
CA ARG A 287 -7.55 17.36 -4.15
C ARG A 287 -6.74 18.28 -5.07
N TYR A 288 -7.10 19.55 -5.15
CA TYR A 288 -6.42 20.53 -6.01
C TYR A 288 -5.07 20.95 -5.44
N PHE A 289 -4.93 21.14 -4.12
CA PHE A 289 -3.63 21.35 -3.48
C PHE A 289 -2.69 20.18 -3.75
N ARG A 290 -3.15 18.93 -3.58
CA ARG A 290 -2.34 17.74 -3.89
C ARG A 290 -1.90 17.67 -5.36
N ALA A 291 -2.61 18.30 -6.29
CA ALA A 291 -2.21 18.34 -7.69
C ALA A 291 -0.89 19.11 -7.92
N PHE A 292 -0.54 20.05 -7.02
CA PHE A 292 0.74 20.76 -7.07
C PHE A 292 1.95 19.82 -6.85
N ASP A 293 1.80 18.71 -6.13
CA ASP A 293 2.91 17.74 -5.91
C ASP A 293 3.35 17.06 -7.19
N PHE A 294 2.50 17.05 -8.21
CA PHE A 294 2.80 16.49 -9.52
C PHE A 294 3.28 17.52 -10.54
N GLN A 295 3.46 18.75 -10.11
CA GLN A 295 4.03 19.82 -10.93
C GLN A 295 5.50 20.01 -10.57
N ALA A 296 6.31 20.39 -11.55
CA ALA A 296 7.74 20.60 -11.37
C ALA A 296 8.13 22.04 -11.76
N GLY A 297 9.29 22.49 -11.26
CA GLY A 297 9.89 23.78 -11.60
C GLY A 297 9.47 24.93 -10.71
N PRO A 298 10.10 26.12 -10.89
CA PRO A 298 9.92 27.28 -10.01
C PRO A 298 8.51 27.88 -10.06
N GLU A 299 7.80 27.72 -11.17
CA GLU A 299 6.45 28.26 -11.36
C GLU A 299 5.44 27.70 -10.36
N LYS A 300 5.66 26.47 -9.87
CA LYS A 300 4.88 25.91 -8.76
C LYS A 300 4.98 26.80 -7.52
N SER A 301 6.21 27.11 -7.11
CA SER A 301 6.46 27.92 -5.91
C SER A 301 5.95 29.35 -6.10
N ASN A 302 6.18 29.97 -7.26
CA ASN A 302 5.67 31.29 -7.58
C ASN A 302 4.13 31.34 -7.47
N THR A 303 3.44 30.33 -7.99
CA THR A 303 1.99 30.23 -7.91
C THR A 303 1.50 30.11 -6.47
N LEU A 304 2.11 29.23 -5.66
CA LEU A 304 1.72 29.05 -4.26
C LEU A 304 2.02 30.29 -3.40
N LEU A 305 3.15 30.97 -3.65
CA LEU A 305 3.48 32.24 -2.99
C LEU A 305 2.42 33.31 -3.29
N LYS A 306 2.02 33.44 -4.56
CA LYS A 306 0.96 34.37 -4.94
C LYS A 306 -0.38 34.01 -4.30
N MET A 307 -0.72 32.73 -4.22
CA MET A 307 -1.94 32.27 -3.52
C MET A 307 -1.93 32.67 -2.04
N ILE A 308 -0.79 32.57 -1.36
CA ILE A 308 -0.64 32.99 0.05
C ILE A 308 -0.75 34.51 0.17
N GLU A 309 -0.15 35.27 -0.75
CA GLU A 309 -0.19 36.73 -0.80
C GLU A 309 -1.61 37.25 -1.02
N ASP A 310 -2.32 36.67 -2.01
CA ASP A 310 -3.69 37.09 -2.38
C ASP A 310 -4.73 36.75 -1.28
N ASN A 311 -4.51 35.67 -0.48
CA ASN A 311 -5.45 35.19 0.53
C ASN A 311 -5.21 35.75 1.94
N LEU A 312 -4.29 36.65 2.15
CA LEU A 312 -3.98 37.30 3.42
C LEU A 312 -3.89 36.31 4.63
N THR A 313 -3.16 36.66 5.64
CA THR A 313 -2.81 35.84 6.81
C THR A 313 -3.97 35.33 7.67
N GLU A 314 -5.19 35.69 7.37
CA GLU A 314 -6.37 35.38 8.19
C GLU A 314 -6.94 33.98 7.99
N ASN A 315 -6.71 33.35 6.83
CA ASN A 315 -7.16 31.97 6.60
C ASN A 315 -6.05 30.95 6.92
N ILE A 316 -5.93 30.60 8.17
CA ILE A 316 -4.93 29.66 8.70
C ILE A 316 -4.96 28.31 7.96
N GLU A 317 -6.16 27.75 7.72
CA GLU A 317 -6.31 26.45 7.06
C GLU A 317 -5.82 26.49 5.61
N PHE A 318 -6.14 27.56 4.89
CA PHE A 318 -5.67 27.76 3.52
C PHE A 318 -4.13 27.88 3.47
N ASN A 319 -3.57 28.73 4.34
CA ASN A 319 -2.13 28.94 4.42
C ASN A 319 -1.40 27.65 4.80
N ARG A 320 -1.95 26.87 5.74
CA ARG A 320 -1.43 25.57 6.12
C ARG A 320 -1.32 24.65 4.92
N LEU A 321 -2.39 24.52 4.12
CA LEU A 321 -2.40 23.68 2.92
C LEU A 321 -1.40 24.17 1.86
N ALA A 322 -1.34 25.47 1.60
CA ALA A 322 -0.40 26.03 0.63
C ALA A 322 1.06 25.80 1.05
N LEU A 323 1.37 26.04 2.33
CA LEU A 323 2.71 25.87 2.89
C LEU A 323 3.20 24.41 2.82
N HIS A 324 2.34 23.42 3.02
CA HIS A 324 2.73 22.01 2.88
C HIS A 324 3.22 21.64 1.47
N HIS A 325 2.78 22.36 0.44
CA HIS A 325 3.16 22.11 -0.95
C HIS A 325 4.23 23.08 -1.48
N LEU A 326 4.60 24.10 -0.70
CA LEU A 326 5.55 25.14 -1.06
C LEU A 326 6.98 24.71 -0.75
N ASP A 327 7.91 25.06 -1.64
CA ASP A 327 9.35 24.90 -1.39
C ASP A 327 9.81 25.77 -0.21
N SER A 328 10.56 25.18 0.73
CA SER A 328 10.96 25.86 1.97
C SER A 328 11.85 27.08 1.72
N LYS A 329 12.77 27.01 0.76
CA LYS A 329 13.65 28.14 0.44
C LYS A 329 12.86 29.30 -0.14
N ALA A 330 11.94 29.00 -1.06
CA ALA A 330 11.06 30.01 -1.66
C ALA A 330 10.17 30.68 -0.58
N ALA A 331 9.60 29.90 0.33
CA ALA A 331 8.79 30.42 1.43
C ALA A 331 9.58 31.33 2.36
N LEU A 332 10.79 30.91 2.76
CA LEU A 332 11.64 31.67 3.68
C LEU A 332 12.24 32.94 3.05
N GLN A 333 12.18 33.12 1.74
CA GLN A 333 12.56 34.35 1.06
C GLN A 333 11.40 35.36 0.96
N SER A 334 10.14 34.89 1.06
CA SER A 334 8.94 35.75 0.97
C SER A 334 8.51 36.27 2.36
N PRO A 335 8.41 37.59 2.57
CA PRO A 335 7.90 38.15 3.82
C PRO A 335 6.46 37.71 4.15
N HIS A 336 5.58 37.62 3.14
CA HIS A 336 4.21 37.20 3.29
C HIS A 336 4.11 35.72 3.68
N ALA A 337 4.87 34.85 3.01
CA ALA A 337 4.88 33.44 3.35
C ALA A 337 5.48 33.17 4.73
N LYS A 338 6.52 33.90 5.16
CA LYS A 338 7.04 33.84 6.54
C LYS A 338 5.97 34.23 7.57
N LYS A 339 5.25 35.33 7.34
CA LYS A 339 4.18 35.77 8.24
C LYS A 339 3.07 34.71 8.33
N ALA A 340 2.65 34.16 7.19
CA ALA A 340 1.67 33.09 7.12
C ALA A 340 2.16 31.82 7.84
N LEU A 341 3.44 31.44 7.66
CA LEU A 341 4.05 30.29 8.32
C LEU A 341 4.03 30.42 9.84
N MET A 342 4.44 31.58 10.37
CA MET A 342 4.42 31.79 11.83
C MET A 342 3.00 31.78 12.39
N ALA A 343 2.02 32.33 11.68
CA ALA A 343 0.62 32.27 12.08
C ALA A 343 0.10 30.82 12.14
N VAL A 344 0.46 29.98 11.15
CA VAL A 344 0.09 28.55 11.11
C VAL A 344 0.81 27.79 12.21
N ILE A 345 2.12 28.00 12.45
CA ILE A 345 2.90 27.40 13.54
C ILE A 345 2.23 27.66 14.88
N HIS A 346 1.84 28.92 15.16
CA HIS A 346 1.11 29.28 16.38
C HIS A 346 -0.24 28.55 16.51
N ALA A 347 -1.00 28.49 15.45
CA ALA A 347 -2.34 27.89 15.45
C ALA A 347 -2.31 26.36 15.55
N THR A 348 -1.22 25.69 15.13
CA THR A 348 -1.07 24.23 15.13
C THR A 348 -0.19 23.73 16.27
N ALA A 349 0.22 24.60 17.20
CA ALA A 349 1.10 24.24 18.32
C ALA A 349 0.62 22.97 19.06
N GLY A 350 1.51 22.04 19.29
CA GLY A 350 1.22 20.77 19.95
C GLY A 350 0.54 19.70 19.09
N GLN A 351 0.29 19.95 17.81
CA GLN A 351 -0.29 19.00 16.85
C GLN A 351 0.78 18.38 15.92
N ALA A 352 0.40 17.35 15.16
CA ALA A 352 1.30 16.72 14.19
C ALA A 352 1.70 17.70 13.07
N ASP A 353 0.78 18.50 12.58
CA ASP A 353 1.02 19.50 11.52
C ASP A 353 2.07 20.55 11.93
N TYR A 354 2.12 20.92 13.22
CA TYR A 354 3.19 21.76 13.77
C TYR A 354 4.56 21.15 13.54
N LEU A 355 4.73 19.87 13.91
CA LEU A 355 6.01 19.16 13.75
C LEU A 355 6.41 19.02 12.28
N ASP A 356 5.45 18.74 11.40
CA ASP A 356 5.68 18.62 9.97
C ASP A 356 6.18 19.94 9.37
N LEU A 357 5.59 21.07 9.73
CA LEU A 357 5.99 22.39 9.26
C LEU A 357 7.34 22.83 9.87
N VAL A 358 7.54 22.64 11.17
CA VAL A 358 8.83 22.97 11.82
C VAL A 358 9.98 22.20 11.15
N ARG A 359 9.76 20.91 10.82
CA ARG A 359 10.76 20.09 10.10
C ARG A 359 10.94 20.56 8.66
N GLN A 360 9.84 20.77 7.91
CA GLN A 360 9.89 21.16 6.50
C GLN A 360 10.66 22.47 6.30
N TYR A 361 10.51 23.40 7.25
CA TYR A 361 11.11 24.74 7.20
C TYR A 361 12.37 24.88 8.06
N GLU A 362 12.81 23.80 8.72
CA GLU A 362 14.02 23.76 9.57
C GLU A 362 14.05 24.89 10.62
N LEU A 363 12.92 25.11 11.33
CA LEU A 363 12.75 26.25 12.24
C LEU A 363 13.46 26.01 13.59
N GLU A 364 14.77 26.28 13.66
CA GLU A 364 15.55 26.21 14.92
C GLU A 364 14.99 27.14 16.03
N SER A 365 14.29 28.22 15.65
CA SER A 365 13.61 29.13 16.60
C SER A 365 12.54 28.43 17.45
N GLU A 366 12.00 27.30 16.98
CA GLU A 366 10.98 26.51 17.68
C GLU A 366 11.56 25.50 18.69
N ASN A 367 12.87 25.38 18.85
CA ASN A 367 13.50 24.41 19.72
C ASN A 367 13.00 24.45 21.18
N SER A 368 12.69 25.63 21.73
CA SER A 368 12.12 25.74 23.07
C SER A 368 10.70 25.19 23.16
N ASN A 369 9.88 25.40 22.12
CA ASN A 369 8.52 24.87 22.03
C ASN A 369 8.51 23.37 21.80
N LEU A 370 9.45 22.85 21.00
CA LEU A 370 9.66 21.41 20.82
C LEU A 370 10.04 20.73 22.16
N LEU A 371 10.93 21.34 22.94
CA LEU A 371 11.28 20.83 24.27
C LEU A 371 10.08 20.78 25.20
N ALA A 372 9.32 21.87 25.27
CA ALA A 372 8.11 21.94 26.10
C ALA A 372 7.07 20.86 25.68
N MET A 373 6.86 20.68 24.39
CA MET A 373 5.98 19.65 23.83
C MET A 373 6.47 18.24 24.19
N ALA A 374 7.77 17.99 24.10
CA ALA A 374 8.38 16.72 24.42
C ALA A 374 8.20 16.33 25.90
N ILE A 375 8.38 17.27 26.82
CA ILE A 375 8.17 17.05 28.25
C ILE A 375 6.67 16.79 28.54
N ALA A 376 5.80 17.62 27.99
CA ALA A 376 4.35 17.51 28.22
C ALA A 376 3.74 16.21 27.64
N LYS A 377 4.33 15.66 26.59
CA LYS A 377 3.84 14.48 25.85
C LYS A 377 4.88 13.36 25.74
N ALA A 378 5.67 13.11 26.79
CA ALA A 378 6.84 12.21 26.77
C ALA A 378 6.54 10.77 26.29
N ASN A 379 5.32 10.28 26.50
CA ASN A 379 4.87 8.93 26.10
C ASN A 379 3.97 8.95 24.84
N ASP A 380 3.75 10.12 24.26
CA ASP A 380 2.92 10.31 23.07
C ASP A 380 3.83 10.37 21.82
N PRO A 381 3.40 9.84 20.66
CA PRO A 381 4.17 9.91 19.43
C PRO A 381 4.61 11.32 19.03
N ASN A 382 3.79 12.33 19.30
CA ASN A 382 4.14 13.72 19.01
C ASN A 382 5.26 14.22 19.91
N GLY A 383 5.27 13.84 21.19
CA GLY A 383 6.36 14.18 22.11
C GLY A 383 7.68 13.51 21.73
N ILE A 384 7.65 12.23 21.34
CA ILE A 384 8.81 11.50 20.84
C ILE A 384 9.34 12.13 19.55
N ASN A 385 8.43 12.50 18.61
CA ASN A 385 8.81 13.18 17.38
C ASN A 385 9.34 14.60 17.64
N ALA A 386 8.85 15.29 18.68
CA ALA A 386 9.40 16.59 19.08
C ALA A 386 10.84 16.48 19.57
N ILE A 387 11.20 15.44 20.37
CA ILE A 387 12.62 15.21 20.76
C ILE A 387 13.47 14.87 19.54
N ARG A 388 12.97 13.99 18.63
CA ARG A 388 13.71 13.66 17.41
C ARG A 388 13.99 14.93 16.60
N LEU A 389 12.98 15.75 16.39
CA LEU A 389 13.11 17.00 15.65
C LEU A 389 14.02 18.01 16.36
N LEU A 390 13.94 18.10 17.69
CA LEU A 390 14.84 18.93 18.49
C LEU A 390 16.32 18.54 18.30
N LEU A 391 16.61 17.23 18.27
CA LEU A 391 17.97 16.73 17.95
C LEU A 391 18.36 17.06 16.50
N GLU A 392 17.48 16.82 15.53
CA GLU A 392 17.70 17.17 14.12
C GLU A 392 18.04 18.67 13.95
N LEU A 393 17.38 19.54 14.75
CA LEU A 393 17.56 20.99 14.73
C LEU A 393 18.62 21.50 15.74
N LYS A 394 19.60 20.68 16.09
CA LYS A 394 20.74 21.01 16.95
C LYS A 394 20.36 21.45 18.38
N GLY A 395 19.22 21.02 18.89
CA GLY A 395 18.72 21.38 20.21
C GLY A 395 19.22 20.51 21.37
N ALA A 396 20.24 19.68 21.20
CA ALA A 396 20.76 18.77 22.23
C ALA A 396 21.20 19.48 23.53
N ASN A 397 21.66 20.72 23.45
CA ASN A 397 22.04 21.54 24.61
C ASN A 397 20.83 21.84 25.51
N LEU A 398 19.61 21.95 24.97
CA LEU A 398 18.39 22.15 25.76
C LEU A 398 18.00 20.86 26.48
N ILE A 399 18.16 19.72 25.84
CA ILE A 399 17.96 18.40 26.46
C ILE A 399 18.90 18.23 27.64
N ASN A 400 20.21 18.52 27.46
CA ASN A 400 21.19 18.42 28.53
C ASN A 400 20.85 19.31 29.71
N LYS A 401 20.33 20.54 29.51
CA LYS A 401 19.87 21.41 30.60
C LYS A 401 18.77 20.77 31.45
N VAL A 402 17.82 20.06 30.84
CA VAL A 402 16.76 19.33 31.58
C VAL A 402 17.37 18.20 32.38
N LEU A 403 18.29 17.43 31.77
CA LEU A 403 18.88 16.25 32.40
C LEU A 403 19.75 16.55 33.63
N ILE A 404 20.32 17.76 33.71
CA ILE A 404 21.11 18.24 34.89
C ILE A 404 20.24 19.09 35.84
N SER A 405 18.96 19.25 35.62
CA SER A 405 18.05 19.98 36.49
C SER A 405 17.74 19.19 37.79
N ASN A 406 17.10 19.84 38.75
CA ASN A 406 16.65 19.18 39.98
C ASN A 406 15.23 18.59 39.89
N ASP A 407 14.56 18.71 38.74
CA ASP A 407 13.21 18.21 38.53
C ASP A 407 13.22 16.75 38.06
N LYS A 408 13.11 15.82 39.00
CA LYS A 408 13.09 14.36 38.73
C LYS A 408 12.01 13.95 37.74
N ASN A 409 10.85 14.61 37.72
CA ASN A 409 9.74 14.26 36.81
C ASN A 409 10.10 14.63 35.37
N GLN A 410 10.68 15.82 35.17
CA GLN A 410 11.11 16.24 33.85
C GLN A 410 12.29 15.39 33.35
N ILE A 411 13.24 15.04 34.22
CA ILE A 411 14.36 14.14 33.86
C ILE A 411 13.81 12.79 33.39
N ASN A 412 12.92 12.17 34.15
CA ASN A 412 12.35 10.85 33.81
C ASN A 412 11.53 10.91 32.51
N ALA A 413 10.72 11.94 32.32
CA ALA A 413 9.99 12.17 31.07
C ALA A 413 10.93 12.31 29.87
N MET A 414 12.03 13.05 30.06
CA MET A 414 13.05 13.26 29.03
C MET A 414 13.81 11.97 28.70
N LEU A 415 14.24 11.19 29.69
CA LEU A 415 14.92 9.89 29.46
C LEU A 415 14.03 8.91 28.70
N ASN A 416 12.73 8.87 29.07
CA ASN A 416 11.73 8.07 28.36
C ASN A 416 11.59 8.47 26.87
N ALA A 417 11.46 9.76 26.61
CA ALA A 417 11.32 10.29 25.27
C ALA A 417 12.58 10.02 24.43
N ILE A 418 13.77 10.26 24.97
CA ILE A 418 15.07 10.01 24.32
C ILE A 418 15.22 8.51 23.99
N GLY A 419 14.91 7.61 24.92
CA GLY A 419 14.97 6.17 24.69
C GLY A 419 14.04 5.72 23.56
N SER A 420 12.88 6.34 23.44
CA SER A 420 11.90 6.06 22.39
C SER A 420 12.31 6.61 21.01
N VAL A 421 13.17 7.62 20.94
CA VAL A 421 13.75 8.11 19.68
C VAL A 421 14.70 7.07 19.07
N GLY A 422 15.61 6.51 19.86
CA GLY A 422 16.50 5.41 19.50
C GLY A 422 17.45 5.67 18.34
N ASN A 423 17.82 6.94 18.06
CA ASN A 423 18.83 7.29 17.09
C ASN A 423 20.23 7.31 17.74
N THR A 424 21.28 7.48 16.93
CA THR A 424 22.68 7.44 17.39
C THR A 424 22.94 8.47 18.50
N GLU A 425 22.41 9.67 18.36
CA GLU A 425 22.62 10.76 19.32
C GLU A 425 21.88 10.50 20.64
N SER A 426 20.63 10.06 20.58
CA SER A 426 19.84 9.71 21.77
C SER A 426 20.46 8.55 22.57
N ILE A 427 20.97 7.53 21.88
CA ILE A 427 21.67 6.41 22.51
C ILE A 427 22.96 6.89 23.18
N ALA A 428 23.74 7.75 22.52
CA ALA A 428 24.96 8.32 23.11
C ALA A 428 24.67 9.17 24.36
N ILE A 429 23.57 9.91 24.38
CA ILE A 429 23.14 10.66 25.58
C ILE A 429 22.81 9.70 26.74
N LEU A 430 22.01 8.65 26.49
CA LEU A 430 21.65 7.66 27.51
C LEU A 430 22.86 6.89 28.02
N GLU A 431 23.77 6.49 27.15
CA GLU A 431 25.03 5.85 27.50
C GLU A 431 25.88 6.75 28.40
N LYS A 432 26.08 8.00 28.00
CA LYS A 432 26.84 8.97 28.77
C LYS A 432 26.28 9.10 30.20
N ILE A 433 24.97 9.26 30.36
CA ILE A 433 24.32 9.41 31.67
C ILE A 433 24.49 8.12 32.49
N SER A 434 24.25 6.95 31.90
CA SER A 434 24.36 5.68 32.63
C SER A 434 25.78 5.38 33.12
N LEU A 435 26.83 5.81 32.39
CA LEU A 435 28.23 5.52 32.71
C LEU A 435 28.89 6.58 33.59
N GLN A 436 28.34 7.79 33.74
CA GLN A 436 28.93 8.86 34.55
C GLN A 436 28.68 8.67 36.06
N ASN A 437 29.75 8.68 36.86
CA ASN A 437 29.65 8.53 38.33
C ASN A 437 29.17 9.77 39.09
N THR A 438 28.95 10.87 38.39
CA THR A 438 28.54 12.18 38.97
C THR A 438 27.02 12.33 39.08
N GLU A 439 26.26 11.46 38.40
CA GLU A 439 24.80 11.52 38.36
C GLU A 439 24.17 10.72 39.50
N ASN A 440 22.93 11.11 39.89
CA ASN A 440 22.11 10.34 40.82
C ASN A 440 21.93 8.92 40.32
N ILE A 441 22.11 7.92 41.19
CA ILE A 441 22.02 6.50 40.82
C ILE A 441 20.66 6.16 40.19
N GLU A 442 19.54 6.75 40.64
CA GLU A 442 18.22 6.54 40.04
C GLU A 442 18.15 7.03 38.59
N VAL A 443 18.77 8.17 38.27
CA VAL A 443 18.85 8.72 36.90
C VAL A 443 19.68 7.81 36.02
N ARG A 444 20.80 7.28 36.51
CA ARG A 444 21.66 6.33 35.80
C ARG A 444 20.95 5.00 35.52
N GLN A 445 20.20 4.49 36.53
CA GLN A 445 19.37 3.28 36.36
C GLN A 445 18.32 3.46 35.28
N ASN A 446 17.59 4.57 35.31
CA ASN A 446 16.56 4.88 34.31
C ASN A 446 17.17 5.05 32.92
N ALA A 447 18.33 5.71 32.78
CA ALA A 447 19.03 5.82 31.51
C ALA A 447 19.44 4.44 30.96
N ALA A 448 19.95 3.54 31.82
CA ALA A 448 20.29 2.17 31.44
C ALA A 448 19.06 1.35 31.00
N GLU A 449 17.90 1.55 31.66
CA GLU A 449 16.65 0.89 31.24
C GLU A 449 16.10 1.42 29.93
N MET A 450 16.33 2.68 29.61
CA MET A 450 15.80 3.30 28.39
C MET A 450 16.64 2.98 27.15
N ILE A 451 17.90 2.59 27.27
CA ILE A 451 18.81 2.40 26.14
C ILE A 451 18.36 1.29 25.19
N GLY A 452 17.80 0.20 25.71
CA GLY A 452 17.36 -0.97 24.91
C GLY A 452 16.01 -0.81 24.21
N LYS A 453 15.35 0.35 24.28
CA LYS A 453 14.04 0.57 23.63
C LYS A 453 14.06 0.58 22.09
N SER A 454 15.22 0.62 21.49
CA SER A 454 15.38 0.58 20.04
C SER A 454 16.38 -0.50 19.62
N LYS A 455 16.30 -0.95 18.37
CA LYS A 455 17.23 -1.97 17.85
C LYS A 455 18.70 -1.55 18.02
N ALA A 456 19.04 -0.31 17.66
CA ALA A 456 20.40 0.19 17.81
C ALA A 456 20.81 0.29 19.28
N GLY A 457 19.87 0.65 20.15
CA GLY A 457 20.08 0.65 21.58
C GLY A 457 20.24 -0.74 22.20
N GLU A 458 19.47 -1.74 21.72
CA GLU A 458 19.67 -3.15 22.10
C GLU A 458 21.10 -3.62 21.77
N ASP A 459 21.56 -3.33 20.55
CA ASP A 459 22.93 -3.68 20.12
C ASP A 459 23.97 -3.00 21.00
N ARG A 460 23.75 -1.72 21.34
CA ARG A 460 24.67 -0.97 22.23
C ARG A 460 24.65 -1.47 23.66
N ALA A 461 23.47 -1.78 24.23
CA ALA A 461 23.36 -2.35 25.57
C ALA A 461 24.11 -3.69 25.68
N LEU A 462 23.94 -4.58 24.69
CA LEU A 462 24.71 -5.85 24.63
C LEU A 462 26.20 -5.61 24.51
N GLU A 463 26.63 -4.64 23.72
CA GLU A 463 28.06 -4.32 23.57
C GLU A 463 28.66 -3.83 24.90
N LEU A 464 27.95 -3.00 25.64
CA LEU A 464 28.38 -2.54 26.97
C LEU A 464 28.49 -3.69 27.97
N LEU A 465 27.56 -4.65 27.94
CA LEU A 465 27.59 -5.85 28.78
C LEU A 465 28.77 -6.77 28.39
N ARG A 466 28.94 -7.08 27.11
CA ARG A 466 30.02 -7.93 26.58
C ARG A 466 31.41 -7.37 26.88
N SER A 467 31.59 -6.06 26.68
CA SER A 467 32.85 -5.36 26.89
C SER A 467 33.16 -5.05 28.37
N LYS A 468 32.25 -5.45 29.29
CA LYS A 468 32.32 -5.17 30.73
C LYS A 468 32.46 -3.67 31.05
N LYS A 469 31.96 -2.81 30.18
CA LYS A 469 31.91 -1.36 30.41
C LYS A 469 30.68 -0.96 31.23
N ALA A 470 29.66 -1.80 31.29
CA ALA A 470 28.49 -1.58 32.13
C ALA A 470 28.90 -1.67 33.62
N PRO A 471 28.64 -0.66 34.45
CA PRO A 471 28.88 -0.73 35.90
C PRO A 471 28.10 -1.89 36.52
N VAL A 472 28.70 -2.60 37.48
CA VAL A 472 28.13 -3.83 38.08
C VAL A 472 26.75 -3.58 38.64
N GLU A 473 26.55 -2.46 39.29
CA GLU A 473 25.27 -2.03 39.89
C GLU A 473 24.17 -1.74 38.85
N LEU A 474 24.55 -1.50 37.58
CA LEU A 474 23.62 -1.20 36.50
C LEU A 474 23.34 -2.39 35.54
N ILE A 475 24.09 -3.49 35.67
CA ILE A 475 23.87 -4.71 34.84
C ILE A 475 22.39 -5.14 34.84
N PRO A 476 21.68 -5.24 36.00
CA PRO A 476 20.27 -5.64 36.00
C PRO A 476 19.36 -4.72 35.17
N TYR A 477 19.67 -3.42 35.10
CA TYR A 477 18.90 -2.41 34.37
C TYR A 477 19.16 -2.49 32.86
N PHE A 478 20.42 -2.68 32.46
CA PHE A 478 20.75 -2.97 31.05
C PHE A 478 20.08 -4.27 30.58
N VAL A 479 20.09 -5.33 31.38
CA VAL A 479 19.38 -6.58 31.04
C VAL A 479 17.88 -6.37 31.03
N SER A 480 17.33 -5.56 31.96
CA SER A 480 15.91 -5.21 31.96
C SER A 480 15.49 -4.49 30.70
N SER A 481 16.32 -3.61 30.17
CA SER A 481 16.05 -2.88 28.92
C SER A 481 15.88 -3.80 27.69
N LEU A 482 16.43 -5.01 27.74
CA LEU A 482 16.42 -5.99 26.66
C LEU A 482 15.30 -7.03 26.77
N LYS A 483 14.50 -7.01 27.88
CA LYS A 483 13.43 -8.00 28.12
C LYS A 483 12.33 -8.00 27.05
N GLU A 484 12.07 -6.86 26.45
CA GLU A 484 11.03 -6.70 25.42
C GLU A 484 11.57 -6.84 24.00
N SER A 485 12.87 -7.22 23.85
CA SER A 485 13.47 -7.44 22.55
C SER A 485 12.73 -8.54 21.78
N LYS A 486 12.37 -8.26 20.54
CA LYS A 486 11.80 -9.24 19.61
C LYS A 486 12.87 -10.19 19.05
N ARG A 487 14.14 -9.89 19.28
CA ARG A 487 15.29 -10.70 18.85
C ARG A 487 15.64 -11.72 19.94
N LYS A 488 15.17 -12.95 19.78
CA LYS A 488 15.40 -14.03 20.77
C LYS A 488 16.89 -14.18 21.16
N ALA A 489 17.80 -14.07 20.20
CA ALA A 489 19.24 -14.15 20.47
C ALA A 489 19.72 -13.04 21.43
N VAL A 490 19.18 -11.82 21.33
CA VAL A 490 19.48 -10.69 22.21
C VAL A 490 18.96 -10.96 23.62
N LEU A 491 17.73 -11.46 23.71
CA LEU A 491 17.13 -11.80 25.01
C LEU A 491 17.91 -12.93 25.70
N ASP A 492 18.14 -14.04 25.01
CA ASP A 492 18.83 -15.22 25.57
C ASP A 492 20.26 -14.85 26.02
N GLU A 493 20.99 -14.07 25.24
CA GLU A 493 22.31 -13.63 25.60
C GLU A 493 22.31 -12.66 26.79
N SER A 494 21.37 -11.71 26.82
CA SER A 494 21.30 -10.71 27.91
C SER A 494 21.15 -11.36 29.28
N LEU A 495 20.37 -12.44 29.37
CA LEU A 495 20.15 -13.20 30.61
C LEU A 495 21.42 -13.88 31.13
N THR A 496 22.44 -14.11 30.29
CA THR A 496 23.72 -14.72 30.72
C THR A 496 24.52 -13.80 31.63
N PHE A 497 24.30 -12.49 31.57
CA PHE A 497 25.01 -11.50 32.40
C PHE A 497 24.44 -11.35 33.82
N LEU A 498 23.25 -11.94 34.11
CA LEU A 498 22.67 -11.93 35.46
C LEU A 498 23.31 -13.02 36.35
N PRO A 499 23.45 -12.76 37.70
CA PRO A 499 23.85 -13.77 38.65
C PRO A 499 22.96 -15.00 38.62
N GLN A 500 23.52 -16.20 38.91
CA GLN A 500 22.79 -17.47 38.86
C GLN A 500 21.57 -17.56 39.78
N THR A 501 21.57 -16.80 40.87
CA THR A 501 20.46 -16.71 41.85
C THR A 501 19.17 -16.12 41.29
N ILE A 502 19.24 -15.41 40.15
CA ILE A 502 18.07 -14.78 39.50
C ILE A 502 17.56 -15.61 38.29
N LYS A 503 18.31 -16.65 37.88
CA LYS A 503 17.96 -17.48 36.72
C LYS A 503 16.78 -18.43 36.90
N ASN A 504 16.27 -18.62 38.10
CA ASN A 504 15.12 -19.50 38.39
C ASN A 504 13.78 -18.81 38.15
N ILE A 505 13.56 -18.27 36.96
CA ILE A 505 12.25 -17.74 36.53
C ILE A 505 11.59 -18.77 35.62
N LYS A 506 10.56 -19.43 36.19
CA LYS A 506 9.47 -20.22 35.59
C LYS A 506 9.76 -20.88 34.24
N GLN A 507 9.86 -22.24 34.23
CA GLN A 507 9.64 -23.03 33.03
C GLN A 507 8.33 -22.61 32.36
N LYS A 508 8.44 -22.09 31.14
CA LYS A 508 7.30 -21.70 30.32
C LYS A 508 6.41 -22.91 30.05
N GLN A 509 5.14 -22.83 30.37
CA GLN A 509 4.18 -23.87 30.02
C GLN A 509 3.86 -23.75 28.53
N SER A 510 4.41 -24.65 27.71
CA SER A 510 3.96 -24.81 26.33
C SER A 510 2.61 -25.54 26.31
N ILE A 511 1.69 -25.07 25.48
CA ILE A 511 0.44 -25.78 25.20
C ILE A 511 0.55 -26.43 23.82
N THR A 512 0.16 -27.70 23.73
CA THR A 512 0.07 -28.40 22.44
C THR A 512 -1.33 -28.23 21.84
N LEU A 513 -1.44 -28.41 20.52
CA LEU A 513 -2.73 -28.34 19.83
C LEU A 513 -3.75 -29.35 20.41
N ASN A 514 -3.29 -30.58 20.67
CA ASN A 514 -4.17 -31.63 21.22
C ASN A 514 -4.70 -31.28 22.61
N GLU A 515 -3.84 -30.73 23.48
CA GLU A 515 -4.27 -30.24 24.80
C GLU A 515 -5.29 -29.11 24.67
N LEU A 516 -5.06 -28.18 23.73
CA LEU A 516 -5.99 -27.07 23.49
C LEU A 516 -7.34 -27.56 23.00
N LEU A 517 -7.37 -28.46 22.04
CA LEU A 517 -8.61 -29.01 21.45
C LEU A 517 -9.41 -29.85 22.44
N ALA A 518 -8.75 -30.40 23.48
CA ALA A 518 -9.42 -31.11 24.56
C ALA A 518 -10.13 -30.18 25.56
N LEU A 519 -9.82 -28.87 25.56
CA LEU A 519 -10.44 -27.90 26.45
C LEU A 519 -11.74 -27.32 25.84
N THR A 520 -12.74 -27.16 26.69
CA THR A 520 -13.96 -26.43 26.32
C THR A 520 -13.73 -24.93 26.51
N GLY A 521 -13.72 -24.15 25.41
CA GLY A 521 -13.52 -22.71 25.44
C GLY A 521 -14.80 -21.95 25.73
N ASN A 522 -14.70 -20.87 26.51
CA ASN A 522 -15.77 -19.93 26.84
C ASN A 522 -15.68 -18.67 25.98
N THR A 523 -16.69 -18.42 25.17
CA THR A 523 -16.74 -17.27 24.24
C THR A 523 -16.68 -15.91 24.96
N LYS A 524 -17.37 -15.77 26.10
CA LYS A 524 -17.42 -14.52 26.86
C LYS A 524 -16.06 -14.18 27.47
N ASN A 525 -15.41 -15.17 28.08
CA ASN A 525 -14.04 -15.01 28.60
C ASN A 525 -13.06 -14.74 27.45
N GLY A 526 -13.21 -15.46 26.32
CA GLY A 526 -12.39 -15.25 25.13
C GLY A 526 -12.48 -13.84 24.58
N ALA A 527 -13.66 -13.23 24.57
CA ALA A 527 -13.83 -11.83 24.20
C ALA A 527 -13.07 -10.87 25.13
N ALA A 528 -13.06 -11.14 26.44
CA ALA A 528 -12.31 -10.35 27.41
C ALA A 528 -10.80 -10.49 27.23
N VAL A 529 -10.31 -11.71 27.00
CA VAL A 529 -8.90 -11.97 26.69
C VAL A 529 -8.49 -11.28 25.38
N PHE A 530 -9.33 -11.36 24.36
CA PHE A 530 -9.10 -10.68 23.06
C PHE A 530 -8.97 -9.17 23.24
N LYS A 531 -9.88 -8.56 23.99
CA LYS A 531 -9.86 -7.12 24.28
C LYS A 531 -8.57 -6.69 24.98
N ARG A 532 -8.08 -7.49 25.93
CA ARG A 532 -6.84 -7.22 26.66
C ARG A 532 -5.58 -7.39 25.81
N SER A 533 -5.53 -8.43 24.98
CA SER A 533 -4.27 -8.88 24.37
C SER A 533 -4.18 -8.65 22.84
N CYS A 534 -5.32 -8.54 22.13
CA CYS A 534 -5.36 -8.52 20.67
C CYS A 534 -5.86 -7.20 20.09
N ASN A 535 -6.75 -6.47 20.82
CA ASN A 535 -7.33 -5.21 20.34
C ASN A 535 -6.31 -4.11 20.06
N VAL A 536 -5.13 -4.19 20.64
CA VAL A 536 -4.03 -3.24 20.40
C VAL A 536 -3.55 -3.24 18.94
N CYS A 537 -3.78 -4.34 18.21
CA CYS A 537 -3.40 -4.49 16.80
C CYS A 537 -4.58 -4.85 15.90
N HIS A 538 -5.55 -5.63 16.40
CA HIS A 538 -6.62 -6.19 15.60
C HIS A 538 -7.97 -5.54 15.86
N GLN A 539 -8.74 -5.35 14.80
CA GLN A 539 -10.09 -4.82 14.86
C GLN A 539 -11.12 -5.93 14.64
N VAL A 540 -12.11 -6.01 15.53
CA VAL A 540 -13.32 -6.81 15.38
C VAL A 540 -14.51 -5.85 15.32
N ASN A 541 -15.28 -5.86 14.24
CA ASN A 541 -16.31 -4.86 13.93
C ASN A 541 -15.72 -3.43 13.95
N SER A 542 -16.13 -2.61 14.91
CA SER A 542 -15.61 -1.24 15.13
C SER A 542 -14.70 -1.15 16.35
N GLU A 543 -14.48 -2.23 17.11
CA GLU A 543 -13.65 -2.24 18.32
C GLU A 543 -12.21 -2.68 17.99
N GLY A 544 -11.23 -2.04 18.65
CA GLY A 544 -9.81 -2.29 18.45
C GLY A 544 -9.18 -1.47 17.31
N TYR A 545 -7.90 -1.70 17.08
CA TYR A 545 -7.11 -0.95 16.10
C TYR A 545 -6.87 -1.72 14.80
N ASN A 546 -6.86 -1.00 13.68
CA ASN A 546 -6.62 -1.57 12.35
C ASN A 546 -5.13 -1.49 11.98
N VAL A 547 -4.29 -2.15 12.78
CA VAL A 547 -2.85 -2.31 12.53
C VAL A 547 -2.59 -3.64 11.86
N GLY A 548 -2.99 -4.74 12.49
CA GLY A 548 -3.02 -6.08 11.89
C GLY A 548 -4.29 -6.33 11.06
N PRO A 549 -4.42 -7.53 10.48
CA PRO A 549 -5.63 -7.92 9.75
C PRO A 549 -6.89 -7.79 10.60
N ARG A 550 -7.99 -7.33 9.99
CA ARG A 550 -9.30 -7.34 10.63
C ARG A 550 -9.77 -8.76 10.89
N LEU A 551 -10.24 -9.04 12.10
CA LEU A 551 -10.65 -10.38 12.55
C LEU A 551 -12.17 -10.55 12.65
N THR A 552 -12.97 -9.59 12.19
CA THR A 552 -14.45 -9.61 12.24
C THR A 552 -15.06 -10.89 11.67
N GLU A 553 -14.43 -11.50 10.67
CA GLU A 553 -14.93 -12.71 10.01
C GLU A 553 -13.91 -13.87 10.05
N ILE A 554 -13.00 -13.84 11.01
CA ILE A 554 -11.88 -14.79 11.03
C ILE A 554 -12.32 -16.25 11.20
N GLY A 555 -13.37 -16.48 11.96
CA GLY A 555 -13.98 -17.80 12.15
C GLY A 555 -14.64 -18.38 10.90
N SER A 556 -14.86 -17.56 9.85
CA SER A 556 -15.24 -18.04 8.51
C SER A 556 -14.04 -18.37 7.64
N LYS A 557 -12.82 -17.96 8.04
CA LYS A 557 -11.59 -18.10 7.24
C LYS A 557 -10.69 -19.20 7.77
N LEU A 558 -10.59 -19.33 9.10
CA LEU A 558 -9.70 -20.27 9.77
C LEU A 558 -10.47 -21.19 10.70
N ALA A 559 -10.14 -22.48 10.68
CA ALA A 559 -10.51 -23.44 11.72
C ALA A 559 -9.72 -23.19 13.01
N LYS A 560 -10.10 -23.83 14.10
CA LYS A 560 -9.44 -23.65 15.41
C LYS A 560 -7.95 -23.95 15.36
N GLU A 561 -7.55 -24.96 14.60
CA GLU A 561 -6.17 -25.34 14.38
C GLU A 561 -5.36 -24.21 13.74
N GLY A 562 -5.92 -23.59 12.71
CA GLY A 562 -5.29 -22.46 12.03
C GLY A 562 -5.23 -21.19 12.89
N LEU A 563 -6.24 -20.96 13.74
CA LEU A 563 -6.24 -19.87 14.73
C LEU A 563 -5.17 -20.08 15.78
N PHE A 564 -5.02 -21.33 16.25
CA PHE A 564 -3.98 -21.71 17.19
C PHE A 564 -2.59 -21.49 16.61
N ASP A 565 -2.35 -22.02 15.40
CA ASP A 565 -1.04 -21.88 14.75
C ASP A 565 -0.69 -20.42 14.47
N ALA A 566 -1.65 -19.59 14.07
CA ALA A 566 -1.43 -18.15 13.85
C ALA A 566 -1.03 -17.39 15.12
N ILE A 567 -1.44 -17.82 16.29
CA ILE A 567 -1.04 -17.21 17.58
C ILE A 567 0.32 -17.72 18.04
N ILE A 568 0.60 -19.02 17.88
CA ILE A 568 1.85 -19.64 18.34
C ILE A 568 3.02 -19.30 17.41
N ASN A 569 2.75 -19.26 16.10
CA ASN A 569 3.74 -19.07 15.05
C ASN A 569 3.37 -17.87 14.14
N PRO A 570 3.28 -16.64 14.66
CA PRO A 570 2.75 -15.51 13.92
C PRO A 570 3.60 -15.12 12.70
N SER A 571 4.86 -15.50 12.68
CA SER A 571 5.77 -15.27 11.56
C SER A 571 5.69 -16.34 10.46
N ALA A 572 5.00 -17.46 10.70
CA ALA A 572 4.91 -18.55 9.73
C ALA A 572 4.01 -18.22 8.53
N GLY A 573 3.07 -17.28 8.68
CA GLY A 573 2.13 -16.91 7.62
C GLY A 573 1.68 -15.46 7.73
N ILE A 574 2.47 -14.52 7.20
CA ILE A 574 2.13 -13.09 7.19
C ILE A 574 1.22 -12.79 6.00
N SER A 575 0.02 -12.24 6.26
CA SER A 575 -0.91 -11.86 5.22
C SER A 575 -0.36 -10.73 4.36
N PHE A 576 -0.61 -10.78 3.05
CA PHE A 576 -0.21 -9.72 2.11
C PHE A 576 -0.72 -8.34 2.55
N GLY A 577 0.17 -7.35 2.54
CA GLY A 577 -0.10 -5.98 3.00
C GLY A 577 0.05 -5.79 4.52
N PHE A 578 0.48 -6.83 5.25
CA PHE A 578 0.78 -6.77 6.69
C PHE A 578 2.22 -7.19 7.01
N GLU A 579 3.08 -7.17 6.01
CA GLU A 579 4.50 -7.43 6.16
C GLU A 579 5.13 -6.41 7.12
N THR A 580 6.02 -6.87 7.96
CA THR A 580 6.84 -6.01 8.81
C THR A 580 7.91 -5.34 7.96
N TRP A 581 7.93 -4.04 7.95
CA TRP A 581 8.97 -3.26 7.29
C TRP A 581 9.91 -2.67 8.32
N GLN A 582 11.20 -2.85 8.12
CA GLN A 582 12.25 -2.12 8.81
C GLN A 582 12.74 -0.98 7.93
N ILE A 583 12.71 0.23 8.48
CA ILE A 583 13.19 1.46 7.84
C ILE A 583 14.33 2.01 8.70
N ASP A 584 15.55 1.94 8.18
CA ASP A 584 16.72 2.54 8.83
C ASP A 584 16.86 3.97 8.30
N LEU A 585 16.95 4.94 9.19
CA LEU A 585 17.09 6.35 8.86
C LEU A 585 18.56 6.79 8.83
N LYS A 586 18.83 7.92 8.19
CA LYS A 586 20.17 8.50 8.08
C LYS A 586 20.73 8.98 9.44
N ASP A 587 19.85 9.29 10.39
CA ASP A 587 20.20 9.67 11.77
C ASP A 587 20.62 8.47 12.64
N GLY A 588 20.58 7.25 12.09
CA GLY A 588 20.91 6.01 12.78
C GLY A 588 19.74 5.35 13.48
N SER A 589 18.56 5.96 13.53
CA SER A 589 17.37 5.31 14.08
C SER A 589 16.83 4.24 13.14
N SER A 590 16.14 3.24 13.69
CA SER A 590 15.50 2.17 12.96
C SER A 590 14.07 2.01 13.44
N LEU A 591 13.13 2.06 12.51
CA LEU A 591 11.70 1.92 12.77
C LEU A 591 11.19 0.60 12.17
N MET A 592 10.35 -0.11 12.91
CA MET A 592 9.68 -1.31 12.41
C MET A 592 8.17 -1.13 12.52
N GLY A 593 7.45 -1.35 11.43
CA GLY A 593 6.01 -1.19 11.37
C GLY A 593 5.41 -1.75 10.10
N ILE A 594 4.11 -1.57 9.93
CA ILE A 594 3.37 -1.96 8.73
C ILE A 594 3.16 -0.72 7.87
N ILE A 595 3.55 -0.77 6.59
CA ILE A 595 3.33 0.36 5.68
C ILE A 595 1.84 0.49 5.39
N SER A 596 1.24 1.63 5.77
CA SER A 596 -0.14 1.99 5.45
C SER A 596 -0.28 2.78 4.15
N SER A 597 0.74 3.60 3.85
CA SER A 597 0.80 4.41 2.64
C SER A 597 2.25 4.59 2.20
N ARG A 598 2.47 4.64 0.90
CA ARG A 598 3.79 4.91 0.31
C ARG A 598 3.63 5.79 -0.92
N THR A 599 4.30 6.94 -0.91
CA THR A 599 4.38 7.87 -2.02
C THR A 599 5.85 8.04 -2.45
N LYS A 600 6.14 8.94 -3.37
CA LYS A 600 7.52 9.29 -3.75
C LYS A 600 8.24 10.08 -2.65
N THR A 601 7.51 10.81 -1.82
CA THR A 601 8.05 11.75 -0.85
C THR A 601 7.97 11.26 0.59
N GLU A 602 7.03 10.37 0.89
CA GLU A 602 6.75 9.90 2.26
C GLU A 602 6.30 8.45 2.31
N ILE A 603 6.57 7.81 3.43
CA ILE A 603 6.04 6.51 3.83
C ILE A 603 5.34 6.70 5.18
N GLU A 604 4.16 6.12 5.34
CA GLU A 604 3.46 6.08 6.62
C GLU A 604 3.52 4.67 7.19
N LEU A 605 4.06 4.55 8.41
CA LEU A 605 4.07 3.31 9.18
C LEU A 605 2.97 3.30 10.23
N LYS A 606 2.32 2.15 10.39
CA LYS A 606 1.41 1.84 11.50
C LYS A 606 2.12 1.06 12.58
N PHE A 607 1.77 1.38 13.83
CA PHE A 607 2.26 0.74 15.04
C PHE A 607 1.09 0.26 15.92
N PRO A 608 1.36 -0.66 16.86
CA PRO A 608 0.36 -1.07 17.87
C PRO A 608 -0.30 0.15 18.54
N GLY A 609 -1.59 0.02 18.89
CA GLY A 609 -2.37 1.13 19.43
C GLY A 609 -2.92 2.10 18.39
N GLY A 610 -2.79 1.78 17.09
CA GLY A 610 -3.31 2.61 15.98
C GLY A 610 -2.48 3.86 15.71
N LEU A 611 -1.26 3.90 16.23
CA LEU A 611 -0.34 5.01 15.99
C LEU A 611 0.18 4.97 14.56
N ASN A 612 0.26 6.14 13.94
CA ASN A 612 0.84 6.30 12.60
C ASN A 612 2.01 7.27 12.65
N GLN A 613 3.06 6.96 11.91
CA GLN A 613 4.21 7.84 11.77
C GLN A 613 4.56 8.05 10.31
N LYS A 614 4.67 9.30 9.90
CA LYS A 614 5.19 9.69 8.59
C LYS A 614 6.71 9.69 8.61
N ILE A 615 7.30 9.18 7.54
CA ILE A 615 8.75 9.13 7.31
C ILE A 615 8.98 9.70 5.92
N TYR A 616 9.80 10.74 5.83
CA TYR A 616 10.14 11.33 4.56
C TYR A 616 11.19 10.47 3.84
N THR A 617 10.98 10.19 2.56
CA THR A 617 11.86 9.29 1.80
C THR A 617 13.30 9.79 1.71
N ASN A 618 13.53 11.10 1.76
CA ASN A 618 14.87 11.70 1.78
C ASN A 618 15.66 11.43 3.08
N THR A 619 14.99 11.07 4.19
CA THR A 619 15.64 10.70 5.46
C THR A 619 15.96 9.20 5.54
N ILE A 620 15.43 8.40 4.63
CA ILE A 620 15.63 6.95 4.64
C ILE A 620 17.02 6.60 4.12
N LYS A 621 17.71 5.73 4.88
CA LYS A 621 18.98 5.09 4.49
C LYS A 621 18.72 3.75 3.82
N THR A 622 17.93 2.87 4.46
CA THR A 622 17.54 1.58 3.91
C THR A 622 16.09 1.24 4.26
N ILE A 623 15.45 0.44 3.41
CA ILE A 623 14.13 -0.11 3.66
C ILE A 623 14.12 -1.58 3.27
N LYS A 624 13.64 -2.46 4.15
CA LYS A 624 13.58 -3.89 3.90
C LYS A 624 12.38 -4.55 4.57
N VAL A 625 11.89 -5.62 3.96
CA VAL A 625 10.91 -6.51 4.56
C VAL A 625 11.60 -7.41 5.55
N MET A 626 11.00 -7.58 6.72
CA MET A 626 11.47 -8.50 7.75
C MET A 626 10.71 -9.83 7.63
N PRO A 627 11.36 -10.96 7.90
CA PRO A 627 10.69 -12.25 7.94
C PRO A 627 9.77 -12.42 9.16
N GLU A 628 10.01 -11.63 10.22
CA GLU A 628 9.24 -11.68 11.44
C GLU A 628 7.96 -10.82 11.35
N SER A 629 6.89 -11.32 11.94
CA SER A 629 5.61 -10.61 12.08
C SER A 629 5.69 -9.46 13.10
N MET A 630 4.88 -8.40 12.90
CA MET A 630 4.62 -7.42 13.96
C MET A 630 3.84 -8.01 15.14
N MET A 631 3.12 -9.11 14.95
CA MET A 631 2.52 -9.88 16.04
C MET A 631 3.64 -10.59 16.82
N PRO A 632 3.78 -10.35 18.14
CA PRO A 632 4.89 -10.90 18.92
C PRO A 632 4.86 -12.43 18.99
N GLU A 633 6.01 -13.06 18.79
CA GLU A 633 6.19 -14.46 19.15
C GLU A 633 6.09 -14.62 20.69
N GLY A 634 5.58 -15.76 21.14
CA GLY A 634 5.42 -16.02 22.56
C GLY A 634 4.24 -15.29 23.24
N LEU A 635 3.37 -14.60 22.46
CA LEU A 635 2.18 -13.95 23.01
C LEU A 635 1.30 -14.93 23.81
N HIS A 636 1.20 -16.19 23.37
CA HIS A 636 0.47 -17.26 24.04
C HIS A 636 1.02 -17.58 25.43
N GLU A 637 2.28 -17.31 25.70
CA GLU A 637 2.92 -17.57 27.00
C GLU A 637 2.44 -16.58 28.10
N THR A 638 1.81 -15.49 27.70
CA THR A 638 1.17 -14.51 28.60
C THR A 638 -0.23 -14.94 29.03
N MET A 639 -0.72 -16.10 28.53
CA MET A 639 -2.07 -16.62 28.73
C MET A 639 -2.01 -17.99 29.39
N THR A 640 -3.03 -18.33 30.17
CA THR A 640 -3.24 -19.70 30.65
C THR A 640 -3.73 -20.59 29.50
N LYS A 641 -3.60 -21.92 29.67
CA LYS A 641 -4.14 -22.88 28.69
C LYS A 641 -5.64 -22.68 28.44
N GLN A 642 -6.41 -22.37 29.51
CA GLN A 642 -7.84 -22.10 29.41
C GLN A 642 -8.12 -20.80 28.65
N GLU A 643 -7.39 -19.70 28.92
CA GLU A 643 -7.53 -18.45 28.17
C GLU A 643 -7.22 -18.61 26.68
N MET A 644 -6.24 -19.46 26.33
CA MET A 644 -5.98 -19.82 24.92
C MET A 644 -7.16 -20.55 24.29
N ALA A 645 -7.78 -21.50 25.00
CA ALA A 645 -8.98 -22.19 24.50
C ALA A 645 -10.17 -21.21 24.36
N ASP A 646 -10.34 -20.31 25.31
CA ASP A 646 -11.42 -19.32 25.33
C ASP A 646 -11.29 -18.33 24.16
N ILE A 647 -10.09 -17.79 23.91
CA ILE A 647 -9.88 -16.82 22.82
C ILE A 647 -10.07 -17.48 21.44
N ILE A 648 -9.61 -18.72 21.27
CA ILE A 648 -9.82 -19.46 20.02
C ILE A 648 -11.29 -19.77 19.81
N GLN A 649 -12.02 -20.14 20.88
CA GLN A 649 -13.47 -20.33 20.81
C GLN A 649 -14.19 -19.03 20.43
N TYR A 650 -13.81 -17.89 21.03
CA TYR A 650 -14.35 -16.58 20.65
C TYR A 650 -14.10 -16.27 19.18
N MET A 651 -12.85 -16.36 18.70
CA MET A 651 -12.52 -16.08 17.31
C MET A 651 -13.23 -17.01 16.32
N ALA A 652 -13.45 -18.29 16.68
CA ALA A 652 -14.20 -19.23 15.87
C ALA A 652 -15.68 -18.84 15.68
N THR A 653 -16.24 -18.03 16.59
CA THR A 653 -17.62 -17.50 16.49
C THR A 653 -17.72 -16.27 15.58
N LEU A 654 -16.61 -15.60 15.28
CA LEU A 654 -16.56 -14.41 14.42
C LEU A 654 -16.73 -14.82 12.96
N LYS A 655 -17.97 -15.00 12.55
CA LYS A 655 -18.34 -15.47 11.20
C LYS A 655 -18.99 -14.35 10.40
N LYS A 656 -18.87 -14.45 9.08
CA LYS A 656 -19.61 -13.60 8.14
C LYS A 656 -21.10 -13.78 8.38
N LYS A 657 -21.82 -12.68 8.53
CA LYS A 657 -23.29 -12.69 8.51
C LYS A 657 -23.71 -13.03 7.08
N GLU A 658 -24.58 -14.03 6.93
CA GLU A 658 -25.15 -14.42 5.64
C GLU A 658 -26.04 -13.33 5.05
#